data_59f855f8bbf234818c4f7551e42af147
#
_entry.id   59f855f8bbf234818c4f7551e42af147
#
_cell.length_a   1.000
_cell.length_b   1.000
_cell.length_c   1.000
_cell.angle_alpha   90.00
_cell.angle_beta   90.00
_cell.angle_gamma   90.00
#
_symmetry.space_group_name_H-M   'P 1'
#
loop_
_entity.id
_entity.type
_entity.pdbx_description
1 polymer ?
#
loop_
_entity_poly.entity_id
_entity_poly.type
_entity_poly.pdbx_seq_one_letter_code
_entity_poly.pdbx_strand_id
1 'polypeptide(L)'
;MEKEYNRSPQEVLEELGSCPTGLTEAEAAERLAKHGPNKLKEAEKPSLLQRFLTQLKDPMLLILMAAAAVSAVTNALSGESFTEVFIILVVVLLNAVLGVVQESKAEAAIEALQTMTAAKCKVLRDGHQVIIESSQLVPGDVVLLEAGDAVPADGRLLESASMKIEEAALTGESVPVTKAVGLLTGDNVPLGDRKNMCYMGSTVVYGRGKAVITATGMDTEMGKIAGVLAQTEQEQTPLQRKLNELGKTMSKLVLGICVFIFIFDLVVAGEFTLDTVLSTFMVAVSLAVAAIPEGLATVVTVVLSIGVTNMSKQHAVIRRLTAVETLGCTQVICSDKTGPLTQNKMTVVEHTGPTELLATAMALCNDAALEENGAIGEPTEAALVNFAAAQGLKKPVLESRQPRCGEAPFDSGRKMMSTIHRTDNGFIQYTKGAPDEVLRRCTSYTESGQILPLTEEKRTAILAENKAMADKALRVLAAAERLYDALPDRQEPEDLEQDLCFIGLAGMIDPIRPEVKAAVAECRAAGIRPVMITGDHKDTAVAIGKELGIITDASQAVTGSALDSLTDEELDKAVEKYSVYARVQPEHKVRIVNAWRRKGAITAMTGDGVNDAPSIKSADIGVGMGITGTDVTKNVADMVLSDDNFATIVTAVEEGRRIYDNIRKAIQFLLASNMSEVLGVFFATLLGFTLLNPVHLLFINLITDCFPALALGLEKGEPDTMTRPPRDSKDGIFAGGLGFDILYQGVLITIITMTSYIIGHCMEVGYFEMPKGVSDDGMTMAFLTMSMCEIFHSFNMRSQRKSVFSLPSHNKVLWGAMIGSLALTTLVLEVPVIANAFGFTPVSWTEYGVALALAFLVLPVVELVKLIQRRAARRAK
;
A
#
# COMPACT_ATOMS: atom_id res chain seq x y z
N MET A 1 -40.50 -13.83 -18.74
CA MET A 1 -40.25 -12.39 -18.56
C MET A 1 -39.36 -11.93 -19.69
N GLU A 2 -39.75 -10.90 -20.41
CA GLU A 2 -38.89 -10.27 -21.40
C GLU A 2 -37.70 -9.66 -20.67
N LYS A 3 -36.50 -9.85 -21.22
CA LYS A 3 -35.26 -9.38 -20.58
C LYS A 3 -35.07 -7.87 -20.84
N GLU A 4 -34.38 -7.14 -19.96
CA GLU A 4 -34.23 -5.68 -19.96
C GLU A 4 -33.66 -5.14 -21.29
N TYR A 5 -32.82 -5.92 -21.99
CA TYR A 5 -32.23 -5.54 -23.27
C TYR A 5 -33.24 -5.57 -24.44
N ASN A 6 -34.38 -6.25 -24.30
CA ASN A 6 -35.44 -6.32 -25.30
C ASN A 6 -36.48 -5.22 -25.13
N ARG A 7 -36.37 -4.36 -24.10
CA ARG A 7 -37.31 -3.32 -23.75
C ARG A 7 -36.74 -1.92 -24.01
N SER A 8 -37.63 -0.98 -24.27
CA SER A 8 -37.24 0.42 -24.40
C SER A 8 -36.75 0.99 -23.06
N PRO A 9 -35.89 2.03 -23.08
CA PRO A 9 -35.46 2.69 -21.83
C PRO A 9 -36.60 3.15 -20.95
N GLN A 10 -37.71 3.59 -21.55
CA GLN A 10 -38.91 4.07 -20.82
C GLN A 10 -39.66 2.94 -20.13
N GLU A 11 -39.83 1.80 -20.80
CA GLU A 11 -40.48 0.62 -20.21
C GLU A 11 -39.69 0.08 -19.02
N VAL A 12 -38.34 0.11 -19.10
CA VAL A 12 -37.47 -0.33 -17.99
C VAL A 12 -37.54 0.63 -16.82
N LEU A 13 -37.57 1.96 -17.06
CA LEU A 13 -37.78 2.97 -16.00
C LEU A 13 -39.13 2.81 -15.32
N GLU A 14 -40.22 2.60 -16.09
CA GLU A 14 -41.56 2.40 -15.52
C GLU A 14 -41.66 1.12 -14.69
N GLU A 15 -41.05 0.01 -15.14
CA GLU A 15 -41.05 -1.25 -14.39
C GLU A 15 -40.27 -1.13 -13.07
N LEU A 16 -39.14 -0.39 -13.09
CA LEU A 16 -38.35 -0.13 -11.90
C LEU A 16 -38.94 0.97 -11.02
N GLY A 17 -40.08 1.58 -11.43
CA GLY A 17 -40.65 2.71 -10.71
C GLY A 17 -39.67 3.88 -10.55
N SER A 18 -38.94 4.19 -11.61
CA SER A 18 -37.91 5.24 -11.65
C SER A 18 -38.22 6.27 -12.75
N CYS A 19 -37.48 7.35 -12.77
CA CYS A 19 -37.61 8.39 -13.80
C CYS A 19 -36.26 8.84 -14.31
N PRO A 20 -36.18 9.53 -15.46
CA PRO A 20 -34.89 9.98 -16.04
C PRO A 20 -34.09 10.94 -15.13
N THR A 21 -34.74 11.58 -14.16
CA THR A 21 -34.14 12.47 -13.15
C THR A 21 -33.66 11.72 -11.89
N GLY A 22 -33.86 10.40 -11.87
CA GLY A 22 -33.43 9.52 -10.76
C GLY A 22 -34.50 9.39 -9.65
N LEU A 23 -34.18 8.55 -8.66
CA LEU A 23 -34.99 8.32 -7.47
C LEU A 23 -34.88 9.49 -6.49
N THR A 24 -35.85 9.62 -5.60
CA THR A 24 -35.70 10.47 -4.42
C THR A 24 -34.81 9.77 -3.38
N GLU A 25 -34.19 10.53 -2.49
CA GLU A 25 -33.32 9.97 -1.46
C GLU A 25 -34.06 9.03 -0.51
N ALA A 26 -35.35 9.33 -0.23
CA ALA A 26 -36.23 8.49 0.60
C ALA A 26 -36.53 7.13 -0.07
N GLU A 27 -36.85 7.13 -1.36
CA GLU A 27 -37.09 5.90 -2.14
C GLU A 27 -35.82 5.05 -2.26
N ALA A 28 -34.67 5.69 -2.46
CA ALA A 28 -33.39 4.99 -2.52
C ALA A 28 -33.05 4.32 -1.17
N ALA A 29 -33.30 4.98 -0.04
CA ALA A 29 -33.10 4.42 1.30
C ALA A 29 -34.03 3.23 1.57
N GLU A 30 -35.33 3.32 1.18
CA GLU A 30 -36.29 2.22 1.30
C GLU A 30 -35.86 1.00 0.46
N ARG A 31 -35.44 1.23 -0.79
CA ARG A 31 -34.93 0.16 -1.68
C ARG A 31 -33.65 -0.46 -1.17
N LEU A 32 -32.75 0.32 -0.58
CA LEU A 32 -31.52 -0.18 0.04
C LEU A 32 -31.83 -1.10 1.23
N ALA A 33 -32.83 -0.76 2.04
CA ALA A 33 -33.29 -1.62 3.12
C ALA A 33 -33.91 -2.94 2.62
N LYS A 34 -34.58 -2.90 1.44
CA LYS A 34 -35.23 -4.07 0.83
C LYS A 34 -34.28 -4.99 0.06
N HIS A 35 -33.39 -4.44 -0.76
CA HIS A 35 -32.50 -5.19 -1.64
C HIS A 35 -31.12 -5.45 -1.03
N GLY A 36 -30.77 -4.74 0.04
CA GLY A 36 -29.43 -4.78 0.64
C GLY A 36 -28.38 -3.98 -0.13
N PRO A 37 -27.15 -3.93 0.38
CA PRO A 37 -26.06 -3.18 -0.24
C PRO A 37 -25.60 -3.84 -1.56
N ASN A 38 -25.20 -3.00 -2.53
CA ASN A 38 -24.60 -3.45 -3.78
C ASN A 38 -23.17 -3.96 -3.54
N LYS A 39 -23.07 -5.17 -2.98
CA LYS A 39 -21.81 -5.87 -2.70
C LYS A 39 -21.91 -7.32 -3.15
N LEU A 40 -20.83 -7.86 -3.68
CA LEU A 40 -20.69 -9.29 -3.90
C LEU A 40 -20.60 -9.98 -2.53
N LYS A 41 -21.22 -11.15 -2.40
CA LYS A 41 -21.21 -11.93 -1.17
C LYS A 41 -19.75 -12.39 -0.92
N GLU A 42 -19.15 -11.87 0.11
CA GLU A 42 -17.86 -12.38 0.60
C GLU A 42 -18.08 -13.77 1.21
N ALA A 43 -17.02 -14.60 1.23
CA ALA A 43 -17.06 -15.88 1.92
C ALA A 43 -17.49 -15.65 3.38
N GLU A 44 -18.41 -16.48 3.88
CA GLU A 44 -18.87 -16.36 5.26
C GLU A 44 -17.67 -16.46 6.21
N LYS A 45 -17.50 -15.43 7.05
CA LYS A 45 -16.44 -15.42 8.05
C LYS A 45 -16.64 -16.59 9.02
N PRO A 46 -15.61 -17.38 9.31
CA PRO A 46 -15.74 -18.45 10.27
C PRO A 46 -16.14 -17.88 11.64
N SER A 47 -17.10 -18.50 12.29
CA SER A 47 -17.53 -18.10 13.63
C SER A 47 -16.39 -18.24 14.64
N LEU A 48 -16.43 -17.50 15.77
CA LEU A 48 -15.42 -17.61 16.81
C LEU A 48 -15.23 -19.06 17.30
N LEU A 49 -16.31 -19.83 17.35
CA LEU A 49 -16.24 -21.25 17.69
C LEU A 49 -15.53 -22.09 16.62
N GLN A 50 -15.79 -21.81 15.33
CA GLN A 50 -15.09 -22.50 14.24
C GLN A 50 -13.60 -22.17 14.24
N ARG A 51 -13.21 -20.92 14.47
CA ARG A 51 -11.80 -20.50 14.62
C ARG A 51 -11.16 -21.22 15.80
N PHE A 52 -11.82 -21.26 16.94
CA PHE A 52 -11.35 -21.97 18.11
C PHE A 52 -11.12 -23.47 17.83
N LEU A 53 -12.07 -24.12 17.17
CA LEU A 53 -11.92 -25.51 16.76
C LEU A 53 -10.84 -25.73 15.70
N THR A 54 -10.58 -24.72 14.86
CA THR A 54 -9.47 -24.75 13.88
C THR A 54 -8.12 -24.62 14.59
N GLN A 55 -8.02 -23.74 15.59
CA GLN A 55 -6.81 -23.63 16.42
C GLN A 55 -6.51 -24.96 17.15
N LEU A 56 -7.51 -25.64 17.69
CA LEU A 56 -7.31 -26.95 18.32
C LEU A 56 -6.83 -28.04 17.35
N LYS A 57 -6.93 -27.87 16.04
CA LYS A 57 -6.36 -28.77 15.02
C LYS A 57 -4.89 -28.47 14.71
N ASP A 58 -4.30 -27.48 15.35
CA ASP A 58 -2.86 -27.25 15.24
C ASP A 58 -2.09 -28.51 15.63
N PRO A 59 -1.10 -28.94 14.83
CA PRO A 59 -0.37 -30.19 15.08
C PRO A 59 0.23 -30.26 16.48
N MET A 60 0.65 -29.12 17.03
CA MET A 60 1.26 -29.05 18.33
C MET A 60 0.25 -29.22 19.46
N LEU A 61 -0.90 -28.52 19.37
CA LEU A 61 -1.97 -28.71 20.36
C LEU A 61 -2.51 -30.16 20.32
N LEU A 62 -2.50 -30.79 19.14
CA LEU A 62 -2.84 -32.22 19.02
C LEU A 62 -1.81 -33.12 19.73
N ILE A 63 -0.51 -32.85 19.61
CA ILE A 63 0.55 -33.59 20.32
C ILE A 63 0.39 -33.42 21.84
N LEU A 64 0.14 -32.16 22.31
CA LEU A 64 -0.09 -31.91 23.74
C LEU A 64 -1.36 -32.60 24.27
N MET A 65 -2.45 -32.55 23.49
CA MET A 65 -3.67 -33.29 23.86
C MET A 65 -3.43 -34.83 23.90
N ALA A 66 -2.64 -35.35 22.97
CA ALA A 66 -2.24 -36.76 23.00
C ALA A 66 -1.37 -37.04 24.24
N ALA A 67 -0.40 -36.19 24.56
CA ALA A 67 0.40 -36.31 25.77
C ALA A 67 -0.45 -36.24 27.04
N ALA A 68 -1.41 -35.32 27.13
CA ALA A 68 -2.35 -35.21 28.22
C ALA A 68 -3.23 -36.49 28.38
N ALA A 69 -3.68 -37.05 27.24
CA ALA A 69 -4.44 -38.29 27.26
C ALA A 69 -3.60 -39.47 27.75
N VAL A 70 -2.35 -39.56 27.32
CA VAL A 70 -1.41 -40.61 27.79
C VAL A 70 -1.14 -40.45 29.29
N SER A 71 -0.81 -39.25 29.76
CA SER A 71 -0.60 -38.92 31.17
C SER A 71 -1.85 -39.22 32.00
N ALA A 72 -3.06 -38.91 31.51
CA ALA A 72 -4.30 -39.19 32.19
C ALA A 72 -4.52 -40.72 32.40
N VAL A 73 -4.21 -41.52 31.36
CA VAL A 73 -4.31 -43.01 31.46
C VAL A 73 -3.28 -43.55 32.46
N THR A 74 -2.05 -43.03 32.42
CA THR A 74 -1.00 -43.46 33.38
C THR A 74 -1.34 -43.11 34.81
N ASN A 75 -1.75 -41.87 35.09
CA ASN A 75 -2.13 -41.40 36.43
C ASN A 75 -3.35 -42.17 36.95
N ALA A 76 -4.30 -42.56 36.07
CA ALA A 76 -5.42 -43.44 36.44
C ALA A 76 -4.98 -44.84 36.84
N LEU A 77 -3.95 -45.40 36.21
CA LEU A 77 -3.41 -46.73 36.50
C LEU A 77 -2.51 -46.72 37.75
N SER A 78 -1.70 -45.67 37.93
CA SER A 78 -0.76 -45.54 39.06
C SER A 78 -1.40 -44.93 40.32
N GLY A 79 -2.62 -44.40 40.24
CA GLY A 79 -3.31 -43.71 41.33
C GLY A 79 -2.74 -42.34 41.69
N GLU A 80 -2.04 -41.71 40.73
CA GLU A 80 -1.42 -40.41 40.90
C GLU A 80 -2.42 -39.25 40.61
N SER A 81 -1.99 -38.01 40.95
CA SER A 81 -2.82 -36.81 40.76
C SER A 81 -2.99 -36.43 39.29
N PHE A 82 -4.20 -36.01 38.89
CA PHE A 82 -4.48 -35.47 37.53
C PHE A 82 -4.08 -34.01 37.37
N THR A 83 -3.29 -33.43 38.27
CA THR A 83 -2.92 -32.02 38.28
C THR A 83 -2.18 -31.62 37.00
N GLU A 84 -1.21 -32.42 36.56
CA GLU A 84 -0.42 -32.21 35.36
C GLU A 84 -1.29 -32.19 34.10
N VAL A 85 -2.21 -33.20 34.00
CA VAL A 85 -3.17 -33.29 32.88
C VAL A 85 -4.06 -32.03 32.80
N PHE A 86 -4.55 -31.56 33.96
CA PHE A 86 -5.38 -30.36 34.04
C PHE A 86 -4.62 -29.12 33.57
N ILE A 87 -3.35 -28.98 33.94
CA ILE A 87 -2.51 -27.84 33.54
C ILE A 87 -2.28 -27.85 32.03
N ILE A 88 -1.91 -29.00 31.45
CA ILE A 88 -1.75 -29.15 30.00
C ILE A 88 -3.01 -28.69 29.28
N LEU A 89 -4.19 -29.12 29.74
CA LEU A 89 -5.48 -28.76 29.15
C LEU A 89 -5.77 -27.26 29.30
N VAL A 90 -5.46 -26.62 30.44
CA VAL A 90 -5.62 -25.20 30.67
C VAL A 90 -4.72 -24.41 29.74
N VAL A 91 -3.46 -24.82 29.56
CA VAL A 91 -2.52 -24.16 28.67
C VAL A 91 -2.93 -24.33 27.21
N VAL A 92 -3.38 -25.52 26.78
CA VAL A 92 -3.96 -25.74 25.44
C VAL A 92 -5.15 -24.81 25.20
N LEU A 93 -6.04 -24.66 26.19
CA LEU A 93 -7.18 -23.76 26.10
C LEU A 93 -6.74 -22.28 25.97
N LEU A 94 -5.78 -21.84 26.79
CA LEU A 94 -5.25 -20.48 26.74
C LEU A 94 -4.60 -20.19 25.39
N ASN A 95 -3.80 -21.11 24.86
CA ASN A 95 -3.17 -20.97 23.56
C ASN A 95 -4.20 -20.87 22.43
N ALA A 96 -5.21 -21.74 22.42
CA ALA A 96 -6.28 -21.67 21.43
C ALA A 96 -7.07 -20.35 21.49
N VAL A 97 -7.37 -19.84 22.70
CA VAL A 97 -8.06 -18.54 22.88
C VAL A 97 -7.18 -17.38 22.41
N LEU A 98 -5.89 -17.40 22.74
CA LEU A 98 -4.97 -16.34 22.32
C LEU A 98 -4.80 -16.33 20.80
N GLY A 99 -4.69 -17.51 20.17
CA GLY A 99 -4.64 -17.66 18.72
C GLY A 99 -5.88 -17.04 18.04
N VAL A 100 -7.09 -17.33 18.55
CA VAL A 100 -8.33 -16.72 18.04
C VAL A 100 -8.33 -15.20 18.20
N VAL A 101 -7.87 -14.67 19.32
CA VAL A 101 -7.80 -13.20 19.55
C VAL A 101 -6.81 -12.54 18.61
N GLN A 102 -5.65 -13.13 18.39
CA GLN A 102 -4.63 -12.62 17.48
C GLN A 102 -5.12 -12.63 16.03
N GLU A 103 -5.71 -13.75 15.56
CA GLU A 103 -6.28 -13.90 14.23
C GLU A 103 -7.42 -12.89 13.98
N SER A 104 -8.33 -12.72 14.96
CA SER A 104 -9.42 -11.77 14.86
C SER A 104 -8.94 -10.31 14.77
N LYS A 105 -7.87 -9.95 15.49
CA LYS A 105 -7.26 -8.60 15.39
C LYS A 105 -6.59 -8.37 14.03
N ALA A 106 -5.92 -9.37 13.48
CA ALA A 106 -5.30 -9.30 12.17
C ALA A 106 -6.35 -9.10 11.07
N GLU A 107 -7.44 -9.87 11.09
CA GLU A 107 -8.55 -9.69 10.15
C GLU A 107 -9.25 -8.33 10.27
N ALA A 108 -9.55 -7.88 11.49
CA ALA A 108 -10.17 -6.57 11.70
C ALA A 108 -9.33 -5.43 11.12
N ALA A 109 -8.01 -5.52 11.20
CA ALA A 109 -7.11 -4.55 10.60
C ALA A 109 -7.16 -4.57 9.05
N ILE A 110 -7.25 -5.77 8.45
CA ILE A 110 -7.39 -5.94 6.99
C ILE A 110 -8.75 -5.39 6.51
N GLU A 111 -9.84 -5.67 7.24
CA GLU A 111 -11.19 -5.19 6.91
C GLU A 111 -11.30 -3.66 6.97
N ALA A 112 -10.68 -3.04 7.96
CA ALA A 112 -10.62 -1.58 8.06
C ALA A 112 -9.96 -0.93 6.84
N LEU A 113 -9.00 -1.61 6.20
CA LEU A 113 -8.36 -1.14 4.96
C LEU A 113 -9.28 -1.24 3.74
N GLN A 114 -10.04 -2.33 3.63
CA GLN A 114 -10.99 -2.51 2.52
C GLN A 114 -12.07 -1.44 2.52
N THR A 115 -12.55 -1.02 3.68
CA THR A 115 -13.53 0.06 3.80
C THR A 115 -13.00 1.43 3.39
N MET A 116 -11.69 1.69 3.51
CA MET A 116 -11.07 2.95 3.08
C MET A 116 -10.97 3.10 1.56
N THR A 117 -11.12 2.01 0.80
CA THR A 117 -11.03 1.98 -0.67
C THR A 117 -12.38 1.80 -1.35
N ALA A 118 -13.48 2.07 -0.65
CA ALA A 118 -14.84 1.92 -1.20
C ALA A 118 -14.99 2.73 -2.51
N ALA A 119 -15.41 2.04 -3.58
CA ALA A 119 -15.66 2.67 -4.86
C ALA A 119 -16.83 3.65 -4.76
N LYS A 120 -16.71 4.79 -5.43
CA LYS A 120 -17.76 5.83 -5.50
C LYS A 120 -18.32 5.89 -6.91
N CYS A 121 -19.58 6.29 -7.04
CA CYS A 121 -20.24 6.50 -8.33
C CYS A 121 -21.09 7.76 -8.33
N LYS A 122 -21.30 8.32 -9.54
CA LYS A 122 -22.13 9.50 -9.78
C LYS A 122 -23.54 9.04 -10.10
N VAL A 123 -24.52 9.50 -9.33
CA VAL A 123 -25.94 9.18 -9.53
C VAL A 123 -26.77 10.44 -9.66
N LEU A 124 -27.90 10.34 -10.34
CA LEU A 124 -28.94 11.36 -10.30
C LEU A 124 -29.96 11.00 -9.22
N ARG A 125 -30.14 11.86 -8.22
CA ARG A 125 -31.20 11.77 -7.21
C ARG A 125 -31.86 13.14 -7.06
N ASP A 126 -33.16 13.15 -6.94
CA ASP A 126 -33.95 14.41 -6.88
C ASP A 126 -33.63 15.41 -8.02
N GLY A 127 -33.21 14.91 -9.19
CA GLY A 127 -32.80 15.72 -10.35
C GLY A 127 -31.40 16.34 -10.25
N HIS A 128 -30.67 16.08 -9.18
CA HIS A 128 -29.31 16.58 -8.96
C HIS A 128 -28.27 15.44 -9.03
N GLN A 129 -27.08 15.77 -9.52
CA GLN A 129 -25.96 14.84 -9.49
C GLN A 129 -25.38 14.77 -8.08
N VAL A 130 -25.30 13.54 -7.52
CA VAL A 130 -24.75 13.23 -6.21
C VAL A 130 -23.69 12.15 -6.36
N ILE A 131 -22.62 12.22 -5.57
CA ILE A 131 -21.59 11.17 -5.49
C ILE A 131 -21.90 10.33 -4.26
N ILE A 132 -22.13 9.04 -4.46
CA ILE A 132 -22.40 8.08 -3.39
C ILE A 132 -21.38 6.94 -3.42
N GLU A 133 -21.28 6.18 -2.33
CA GLU A 133 -20.59 4.90 -2.36
C GLU A 133 -21.35 3.90 -3.24
N SER A 134 -20.62 3.17 -4.10
CA SER A 134 -21.21 2.15 -4.97
C SER A 134 -22.02 1.09 -4.20
N SER A 135 -21.69 0.87 -2.93
CA SER A 135 -22.43 -0.01 -2.03
C SER A 135 -23.86 0.45 -1.72
N GLN A 136 -24.15 1.74 -1.90
CA GLN A 136 -25.47 2.36 -1.65
C GLN A 136 -26.36 2.43 -2.91
N LEU A 137 -25.88 1.89 -4.04
CA LEU A 137 -26.65 1.80 -5.27
C LEU A 137 -27.79 0.79 -5.13
N VAL A 138 -28.95 1.17 -5.69
CA VAL A 138 -30.15 0.34 -5.69
C VAL A 138 -30.73 0.21 -7.10
N PRO A 139 -31.49 -0.85 -7.40
CA PRO A 139 -32.23 -0.94 -8.65
C PRO A 139 -33.19 0.25 -8.83
N GLY A 140 -33.11 0.90 -10.01
CA GLY A 140 -33.82 2.12 -10.33
C GLY A 140 -33.01 3.42 -10.19
N ASP A 141 -31.81 3.40 -9.56
CA ASP A 141 -30.89 4.55 -9.59
C ASP A 141 -30.44 4.84 -11.03
N VAL A 142 -30.30 6.11 -11.38
CA VAL A 142 -29.73 6.54 -12.67
C VAL A 142 -28.29 6.94 -12.46
N VAL A 143 -27.35 6.18 -13.05
CA VAL A 143 -25.90 6.43 -12.95
C VAL A 143 -25.41 7.23 -14.16
N LEU A 144 -24.45 8.12 -13.91
CA LEU A 144 -23.69 8.83 -14.93
C LEU A 144 -22.35 8.13 -15.11
N LEU A 145 -22.04 7.77 -16.36
CA LEU A 145 -20.83 7.03 -16.71
C LEU A 145 -20.00 7.85 -17.71
N GLU A 146 -18.71 8.01 -17.41
CA GLU A 146 -17.74 8.73 -18.26
C GLU A 146 -16.50 7.85 -18.47
N ALA A 147 -15.70 8.20 -19.50
CA ALA A 147 -14.46 7.47 -19.74
C ALA A 147 -13.55 7.47 -18.49
N GLY A 148 -13.16 6.29 -18.05
CA GLY A 148 -12.39 6.06 -16.83
C GLY A 148 -13.20 5.57 -15.63
N ASP A 149 -14.54 5.61 -15.70
CA ASP A 149 -15.39 5.09 -14.63
C ASP A 149 -15.53 3.56 -14.73
N ALA A 150 -15.52 2.88 -13.59
CA ALA A 150 -15.95 1.50 -13.49
C ALA A 150 -17.49 1.45 -13.44
N VAL A 151 -18.08 0.48 -14.14
CA VAL A 151 -19.53 0.24 -14.09
C VAL A 151 -19.87 -0.39 -12.73
N PRO A 152 -20.63 0.30 -11.87
CA PRO A 152 -20.79 -0.09 -10.47
C PRO A 152 -21.82 -1.22 -10.24
N ALA A 153 -22.73 -1.44 -11.20
CA ALA A 153 -23.78 -2.45 -11.16
C ALA A 153 -24.33 -2.69 -12.57
N ASP A 154 -25.16 -3.70 -12.76
CA ASP A 154 -25.76 -3.96 -14.08
C ASP A 154 -26.84 -2.93 -14.39
N GLY A 155 -26.84 -2.39 -15.61
CA GLY A 155 -27.75 -1.34 -16.00
C GLY A 155 -28.16 -1.33 -17.47
N ARG A 156 -29.33 -0.75 -17.73
CA ARG A 156 -29.86 -0.47 -19.07
C ARG A 156 -29.50 0.97 -19.47
N LEU A 157 -28.84 1.12 -20.62
CA LEU A 157 -28.45 2.43 -21.12
C LEU A 157 -29.66 3.29 -21.49
N LEU A 158 -29.71 4.51 -20.97
CA LEU A 158 -30.67 5.55 -21.30
C LEU A 158 -30.13 6.51 -22.37
N GLU A 159 -28.86 6.86 -22.27
CA GLU A 159 -28.13 7.72 -23.18
C GLU A 159 -26.72 7.17 -23.45
N SER A 160 -26.23 7.33 -24.67
CA SER A 160 -24.86 6.96 -25.06
C SER A 160 -24.31 7.96 -26.06
N ALA A 161 -23.27 8.69 -25.68
CA ALA A 161 -22.51 9.60 -26.55
C ALA A 161 -21.16 8.96 -26.89
N SER A 162 -21.13 8.17 -27.97
CA SER A 162 -19.95 7.42 -28.45
C SER A 162 -19.30 6.53 -27.38
N MET A 163 -20.07 6.04 -26.41
CA MET A 163 -19.57 5.27 -25.29
C MET A 163 -19.04 3.90 -25.73
N LYS A 164 -17.85 3.54 -25.25
CA LYS A 164 -17.27 2.21 -25.41
C LYS A 164 -16.93 1.65 -24.04
N ILE A 165 -17.31 0.38 -23.81
CA ILE A 165 -17.09 -0.33 -22.54
C ILE A 165 -16.22 -1.56 -22.81
N GLU A 166 -15.19 -1.74 -22.01
CA GLU A 166 -14.38 -2.96 -21.96
C GLU A 166 -15.06 -3.94 -20.99
N GLU A 167 -15.45 -5.09 -21.53
CA GLU A 167 -16.21 -6.13 -20.82
C GLU A 167 -15.41 -7.44 -20.68
N ALA A 168 -14.08 -7.36 -20.78
CA ALA A 168 -13.19 -8.53 -20.78
C ALA A 168 -13.38 -9.46 -19.57
N ALA A 169 -13.71 -8.91 -18.41
CA ALA A 169 -13.95 -9.67 -17.17
C ALA A 169 -15.15 -10.63 -17.28
N LEU A 170 -16.12 -10.33 -18.16
CA LEU A 170 -17.34 -11.10 -18.34
C LEU A 170 -17.36 -11.90 -19.66
N THR A 171 -16.79 -11.34 -20.71
CA THR A 171 -16.82 -11.90 -22.07
C THR A 171 -15.54 -12.64 -22.46
N GLY A 172 -14.41 -12.33 -21.79
CA GLY A 172 -13.08 -12.79 -22.16
C GLY A 172 -12.46 -12.04 -23.34
N GLU A 173 -13.19 -11.09 -23.96
CA GLU A 173 -12.72 -10.32 -25.12
C GLU A 173 -12.22 -8.94 -24.67
N SER A 174 -10.97 -8.61 -24.98
CA SER A 174 -10.33 -7.35 -24.60
C SER A 174 -10.66 -6.16 -25.51
N VAL A 175 -11.43 -6.37 -26.59
CA VAL A 175 -11.81 -5.30 -27.51
C VAL A 175 -13.02 -4.54 -26.94
N PRO A 176 -12.94 -3.21 -26.74
CA PRO A 176 -14.07 -2.44 -26.20
C PRO A 176 -15.29 -2.46 -27.09
N VAL A 177 -16.44 -2.75 -26.50
CA VAL A 177 -17.73 -2.81 -27.19
C VAL A 177 -18.34 -1.42 -27.28
N THR A 178 -18.69 -1.00 -28.52
CA THR A 178 -19.42 0.26 -28.74
C THR A 178 -20.87 0.09 -28.27
N LYS A 179 -21.31 0.95 -27.37
CA LYS A 179 -22.64 0.91 -26.73
C LYS A 179 -23.65 1.81 -27.46
N ALA A 180 -24.88 1.33 -27.56
CA ALA A 180 -25.99 2.02 -28.22
C ALA A 180 -27.29 1.81 -27.43
N VAL A 181 -28.22 2.74 -27.52
CA VAL A 181 -29.47 2.72 -26.72
C VAL A 181 -30.56 1.86 -27.39
N GLY A 182 -30.40 1.47 -28.66
CA GLY A 182 -31.41 0.76 -29.46
C GLY A 182 -31.92 -0.54 -28.81
N LEU A 183 -33.11 -0.95 -29.24
CA LEU A 183 -33.71 -2.24 -28.87
C LEU A 183 -32.94 -3.38 -29.54
N LEU A 184 -32.75 -4.45 -28.81
CA LEU A 184 -32.19 -5.70 -29.32
C LEU A 184 -33.34 -6.70 -29.47
N THR A 185 -33.45 -7.34 -30.63
CA THR A 185 -34.45 -8.35 -30.94
C THR A 185 -33.81 -9.74 -30.83
N GLY A 186 -34.35 -10.60 -29.96
CA GLY A 186 -33.89 -12.00 -29.82
C GLY A 186 -34.06 -12.52 -28.38
N ASP A 187 -34.45 -13.77 -28.22
CA ASP A 187 -34.75 -14.37 -26.94
C ASP A 187 -33.50 -14.72 -26.12
N ASN A 188 -32.31 -14.88 -26.76
CA ASN A 188 -31.06 -15.29 -26.11
C ASN A 188 -29.84 -14.57 -26.74
N VAL A 189 -29.79 -13.22 -26.63
CA VAL A 189 -28.61 -12.46 -27.08
C VAL A 189 -27.43 -12.76 -26.11
N PRO A 190 -26.27 -13.20 -26.63
CA PRO A 190 -25.08 -13.38 -25.83
C PRO A 190 -24.67 -12.09 -25.08
N LEU A 191 -24.02 -12.23 -23.94
CA LEU A 191 -23.72 -11.09 -23.06
C LEU A 191 -22.91 -10.00 -23.76
N GLY A 192 -21.88 -10.38 -24.53
CA GLY A 192 -21.02 -9.46 -25.29
C GLY A 192 -21.73 -8.71 -26.43
N ASP A 193 -22.86 -9.23 -26.92
CA ASP A 193 -23.65 -8.62 -27.99
C ASP A 193 -24.76 -7.67 -27.47
N ARG A 194 -24.97 -7.60 -26.14
CA ARG A 194 -25.96 -6.72 -25.54
C ARG A 194 -25.45 -5.27 -25.48
N LYS A 195 -25.40 -4.62 -26.62
CA LYS A 195 -24.86 -3.26 -26.79
C LYS A 195 -25.61 -2.17 -26.03
N ASN A 196 -26.80 -2.45 -25.56
CA ASN A 196 -27.66 -1.51 -24.82
C ASN A 196 -27.65 -1.73 -23.29
N MET A 197 -26.80 -2.62 -22.81
CA MET A 197 -26.59 -2.90 -21.40
C MET A 197 -25.16 -2.54 -20.98
N CYS A 198 -24.96 -2.27 -19.70
CA CYS A 198 -23.65 -2.18 -19.05
C CYS A 198 -23.63 -3.10 -17.83
N TYR A 199 -22.48 -3.66 -17.50
CA TYR A 199 -22.35 -4.71 -16.50
C TYR A 199 -21.33 -4.38 -15.43
N MET A 200 -21.63 -4.79 -14.19
CA MET A 200 -20.71 -4.65 -13.05
C MET A 200 -19.33 -5.24 -13.36
N GLY A 201 -18.27 -4.51 -12.96
CA GLY A 201 -16.89 -4.94 -13.17
C GLY A 201 -16.32 -4.64 -14.54
N SER A 202 -17.11 -4.02 -15.43
CA SER A 202 -16.66 -3.50 -16.73
C SER A 202 -16.17 -2.07 -16.60
N THR A 203 -15.47 -1.56 -17.61
CA THR A 203 -14.86 -0.23 -17.59
C THR A 203 -15.27 0.60 -18.81
N VAL A 204 -15.65 1.85 -18.59
CA VAL A 204 -15.87 2.81 -19.67
C VAL A 204 -14.54 3.34 -20.16
N VAL A 205 -14.15 2.99 -21.39
CA VAL A 205 -12.86 3.39 -21.98
C VAL A 205 -12.96 4.63 -22.88
N TYR A 206 -14.15 4.95 -23.38
CA TYR A 206 -14.37 6.11 -24.24
C TYR A 206 -15.81 6.63 -24.17
N GLY A 207 -16.02 7.94 -24.32
CA GLY A 207 -17.32 8.58 -24.37
C GLY A 207 -17.98 8.70 -23.00
N ARG A 208 -19.31 8.95 -23.01
CA ARG A 208 -20.14 9.11 -21.82
C ARG A 208 -21.54 8.58 -22.04
N GLY A 209 -22.27 8.27 -20.97
CA GLY A 209 -23.64 7.81 -21.04
C GLY A 209 -24.37 7.89 -19.71
N LYS A 210 -25.67 7.57 -19.75
CA LYS A 210 -26.51 7.36 -18.57
C LYS A 210 -27.10 5.96 -18.62
N ALA A 211 -27.19 5.31 -17.47
CA ALA A 211 -27.82 4.02 -17.35
C ALA A 211 -28.73 3.97 -16.12
N VAL A 212 -29.88 3.29 -16.23
CA VAL A 212 -30.68 2.93 -15.05
C VAL A 212 -30.22 1.56 -14.54
N ILE A 213 -29.96 1.46 -13.25
CA ILE A 213 -29.52 0.22 -12.60
C ILE A 213 -30.66 -0.78 -12.55
N THR A 214 -30.43 -1.96 -13.10
CA THR A 214 -31.40 -3.07 -13.17
C THR A 214 -31.15 -4.16 -12.15
N ALA A 215 -29.88 -4.42 -11.80
CA ALA A 215 -29.50 -5.41 -10.80
C ALA A 215 -28.27 -4.95 -10.00
N THR A 216 -28.23 -5.34 -8.73
CA THR A 216 -27.15 -5.00 -7.78
C THR A 216 -26.63 -6.25 -7.06
N GLY A 217 -25.38 -6.20 -6.60
CA GLY A 217 -24.76 -7.24 -5.77
C GLY A 217 -24.76 -8.62 -6.44
N MET A 218 -25.27 -9.62 -5.74
CA MET A 218 -25.32 -11.00 -6.22
C MET A 218 -26.28 -11.25 -7.39
N ASP A 219 -27.20 -10.32 -7.65
CA ASP A 219 -28.14 -10.43 -8.77
C ASP A 219 -27.55 -9.97 -10.11
N THR A 220 -26.37 -9.30 -10.09
CA THR A 220 -25.60 -8.92 -11.29
C THR A 220 -25.04 -10.15 -12.02
N GLU A 221 -24.68 -10.00 -13.29
CA GLU A 221 -24.00 -11.07 -14.05
C GLU A 221 -22.66 -11.45 -13.38
N MET A 222 -21.91 -10.46 -12.87
CA MET A 222 -20.70 -10.71 -12.10
C MET A 222 -21.01 -11.43 -10.78
N GLY A 223 -22.09 -11.08 -10.09
CA GLY A 223 -22.54 -11.73 -8.86
C GLY A 223 -22.87 -13.22 -9.06
N LYS A 224 -23.51 -13.56 -10.16
CA LYS A 224 -23.79 -14.97 -10.53
C LYS A 224 -22.50 -15.78 -10.74
N ILE A 225 -21.49 -15.19 -11.36
CA ILE A 225 -20.16 -15.79 -11.55
C ILE A 225 -19.42 -15.91 -10.20
N ALA A 226 -19.44 -14.85 -9.39
CA ALA A 226 -18.79 -14.83 -8.08
C ALA A 226 -19.36 -15.87 -7.12
N GLY A 227 -20.66 -16.14 -7.19
CA GLY A 227 -21.31 -17.20 -6.40
C GLY A 227 -20.75 -18.60 -6.67
N VAL A 228 -20.21 -18.85 -7.86
CA VAL A 228 -19.54 -20.11 -8.23
C VAL A 228 -18.07 -20.14 -7.80
N LEU A 229 -17.42 -18.95 -7.73
CA LEU A 229 -15.98 -18.79 -7.46
C LEU A 229 -15.64 -18.46 -5.99
N ALA A 230 -16.63 -18.36 -5.09
CA ALA A 230 -16.47 -17.92 -3.69
C ALA A 230 -15.55 -18.81 -2.81
N GLN A 231 -14.75 -19.71 -3.38
CA GLN A 231 -13.78 -20.57 -2.70
C GLN A 231 -12.33 -20.23 -3.01
N THR A 232 -12.02 -19.05 -3.56
CA THR A 232 -10.64 -18.68 -3.87
C THR A 232 -9.92 -18.30 -2.57
N GLU A 233 -8.91 -19.08 -2.21
CA GLU A 233 -8.02 -18.80 -1.07
C GLU A 233 -7.35 -17.43 -1.22
N GLN A 234 -7.17 -16.72 -0.10
CA GLN A 234 -6.43 -15.46 -0.08
C GLN A 234 -4.98 -15.69 -0.54
N GLU A 235 -4.47 -14.85 -1.43
CA GLU A 235 -3.09 -14.93 -1.90
C GLU A 235 -2.11 -14.68 -0.74
N GLN A 236 -1.27 -15.68 -0.45
CA GLN A 236 -0.20 -15.56 0.53
C GLN A 236 0.95 -14.71 -0.01
N THR A 237 1.54 -13.85 0.84
CA THR A 237 2.73 -13.09 0.48
C THR A 237 3.93 -14.02 0.23
N PRO A 238 4.93 -13.61 -0.60
CA PRO A 238 6.15 -14.39 -0.79
C PRO A 238 6.84 -14.75 0.52
N LEU A 239 6.85 -13.84 1.50
CA LEU A 239 7.40 -14.06 2.82
C LEU A 239 6.61 -15.14 3.59
N GLN A 240 5.27 -15.08 3.57
CA GLN A 240 4.43 -16.10 4.21
C GLN A 240 4.67 -17.48 3.58
N ARG A 241 4.82 -17.59 2.26
CA ARG A 241 5.16 -18.86 1.59
C ARG A 241 6.51 -19.40 2.05
N LYS A 242 7.55 -18.53 2.07
CA LYS A 242 8.90 -18.90 2.56
C LYS A 242 8.89 -19.33 4.03
N LEU A 243 8.08 -18.68 4.88
CA LEU A 243 7.91 -19.05 6.28
C LEU A 243 7.19 -20.40 6.44
N ASN A 244 6.17 -20.65 5.64
CA ASN A 244 5.48 -21.96 5.65
C ASN A 244 6.40 -23.09 5.18
N GLU A 245 7.24 -22.86 4.18
CA GLU A 245 8.27 -23.81 3.74
C GLU A 245 9.32 -24.06 4.82
N LEU A 246 9.76 -22.98 5.50
CA LEU A 246 10.68 -23.08 6.63
C LEU A 246 10.04 -23.89 7.76
N GLY A 247 8.80 -23.60 8.15
CA GLY A 247 8.05 -24.34 9.16
C GLY A 247 7.96 -25.83 8.84
N LYS A 248 7.63 -26.20 7.59
CA LYS A 248 7.62 -27.61 7.14
C LYS A 248 8.98 -28.27 7.24
N THR A 249 10.06 -27.56 6.92
CA THR A 249 11.43 -28.08 6.98
C THR A 249 11.89 -28.26 8.42
N MET A 250 11.59 -27.30 9.28
CA MET A 250 11.88 -27.37 10.72
C MET A 250 11.10 -28.53 11.37
N SER A 251 9.80 -28.66 11.08
CA SER A 251 8.99 -29.77 11.60
C SER A 251 9.54 -31.15 11.24
N LYS A 252 10.05 -31.33 10.01
CA LYS A 252 10.69 -32.59 9.60
C LYS A 252 12.00 -32.85 10.37
N LEU A 253 12.85 -31.83 10.54
CA LEU A 253 14.09 -31.91 11.28
C LEU A 253 13.82 -32.27 12.75
N VAL A 254 12.87 -31.59 13.37
CA VAL A 254 12.44 -31.80 14.74
C VAL A 254 11.91 -33.21 14.95
N LEU A 255 11.02 -33.68 14.05
CA LEU A 255 10.53 -35.05 14.13
C LEU A 255 11.69 -36.06 14.09
N GLY A 256 12.71 -35.85 13.26
CA GLY A 256 13.91 -36.71 13.22
C GLY A 256 14.67 -36.67 14.55
N ILE A 257 14.84 -35.49 15.15
CA ILE A 257 15.52 -35.37 16.46
C ILE A 257 14.68 -36.02 17.59
N CYS A 258 13.38 -35.85 17.61
CA CYS A 258 12.48 -36.46 18.58
C CYS A 258 12.55 -38.01 18.53
N VAL A 259 12.51 -38.57 17.32
CA VAL A 259 12.65 -40.01 17.13
C VAL A 259 14.03 -40.51 17.57
N PHE A 260 15.11 -39.77 17.26
CA PHE A 260 16.45 -40.06 17.68
C PHE A 260 16.57 -40.09 19.23
N ILE A 261 16.12 -39.03 19.90
CA ILE A 261 16.14 -38.90 21.36
C ILE A 261 15.30 -40.03 22.02
N PHE A 262 14.09 -40.27 21.50
CA PHE A 262 13.24 -41.35 22.00
C PHE A 262 13.92 -42.72 21.96
N ILE A 263 14.57 -43.05 20.85
CA ILE A 263 15.34 -44.31 20.70
C ILE A 263 16.56 -44.30 21.59
N PHE A 264 17.30 -43.16 21.64
CA PHE A 264 18.53 -43.03 22.44
C PHE A 264 18.23 -43.25 23.92
N ASP A 265 17.25 -42.55 24.48
CA ASP A 265 16.87 -42.67 25.88
C ASP A 265 16.39 -44.12 26.24
N LEU A 266 15.59 -44.74 25.39
CA LEU A 266 15.17 -46.12 25.56
C LEU A 266 16.36 -47.10 25.59
N VAL A 267 17.37 -46.85 24.74
CA VAL A 267 18.58 -47.68 24.70
C VAL A 267 19.45 -47.43 25.92
N VAL A 268 19.58 -46.19 26.37
CA VAL A 268 20.39 -45.84 27.57
C VAL A 268 19.72 -46.36 28.86
N ALA A 269 18.39 -46.28 28.96
CA ALA A 269 17.65 -46.81 30.11
C ALA A 269 17.81 -48.34 30.30
N GLY A 270 17.98 -49.06 29.20
CA GLY A 270 18.24 -50.52 29.26
C GLY A 270 17.06 -51.38 29.75
N GLU A 271 15.98 -50.76 30.18
CA GLU A 271 14.76 -51.40 30.68
C GLU A 271 13.55 -50.89 29.90
N PHE A 272 12.77 -51.82 29.36
CA PHE A 272 11.55 -51.53 28.59
C PHE A 272 10.30 -51.64 29.47
N THR A 273 10.28 -50.87 30.56
CA THR A 273 9.07 -50.76 31.42
C THR A 273 8.11 -49.75 30.85
N LEU A 274 6.84 -49.82 31.19
CA LEU A 274 5.85 -48.82 30.71
C LEU A 274 6.22 -47.40 31.16
N ASP A 275 6.71 -47.26 32.40
CA ASP A 275 7.12 -45.98 32.98
C ASP A 275 8.32 -45.38 32.23
N THR A 276 9.33 -46.19 31.85
CA THR A 276 10.46 -45.76 31.05
C THR A 276 10.02 -45.29 29.66
N VAL A 277 9.14 -46.03 29.01
CA VAL A 277 8.64 -45.62 27.68
C VAL A 277 7.85 -44.32 27.76
N LEU A 278 7.06 -44.14 28.80
CA LEU A 278 6.26 -42.92 29.01
C LEU A 278 7.13 -41.70 29.33
N SER A 279 8.09 -41.85 30.24
CA SER A 279 9.02 -40.74 30.58
C SER A 279 9.83 -40.31 29.36
N THR A 280 10.37 -41.25 28.61
CA THR A 280 11.07 -40.97 27.36
C THR A 280 10.18 -40.33 26.27
N PHE A 281 8.93 -40.76 26.19
CA PHE A 281 7.94 -40.13 25.32
C PHE A 281 7.66 -38.69 25.72
N MET A 282 7.54 -38.37 27.02
CA MET A 282 7.36 -37.00 27.49
C MET A 282 8.56 -36.09 27.17
N VAL A 283 9.80 -36.61 27.22
CA VAL A 283 10.99 -35.88 26.78
C VAL A 283 10.93 -35.58 25.27
N ALA A 284 10.55 -36.56 24.46
CA ALA A 284 10.37 -36.35 23.02
C ALA A 284 9.26 -35.31 22.71
N VAL A 285 8.19 -35.33 23.50
CA VAL A 285 7.11 -34.30 23.42
C VAL A 285 7.63 -32.93 23.83
N SER A 286 8.42 -32.81 24.91
CA SER A 286 9.06 -31.54 25.33
C SER A 286 9.89 -30.96 24.19
N LEU A 287 10.69 -31.80 23.53
CA LEU A 287 11.51 -31.41 22.41
C LEU A 287 10.68 -30.99 21.20
N ALA A 288 9.58 -31.66 20.92
CA ALA A 288 8.67 -31.28 19.83
C ALA A 288 8.02 -29.92 20.09
N VAL A 289 7.61 -29.67 21.35
CA VAL A 289 7.05 -28.38 21.79
C VAL A 289 8.08 -27.26 21.65
N ALA A 290 9.30 -27.45 22.15
CA ALA A 290 10.37 -26.47 22.07
C ALA A 290 10.74 -26.04 20.64
N ALA A 291 10.58 -26.96 19.70
CA ALA A 291 11.12 -26.78 18.36
C ALA A 291 10.19 -26.12 17.35
N ILE A 292 8.92 -25.96 17.67
CA ILE A 292 7.94 -25.35 16.76
C ILE A 292 7.76 -23.87 17.15
N PRO A 293 8.17 -22.91 16.29
CA PRO A 293 8.01 -21.49 16.59
C PRO A 293 6.52 -21.09 16.51
N GLU A 294 5.84 -21.21 17.65
CA GLU A 294 4.45 -20.77 17.78
C GLU A 294 4.32 -19.27 17.49
N GLY A 295 3.26 -18.92 16.82
CA GLY A 295 2.95 -17.50 16.54
C GLY A 295 3.80 -16.85 15.45
N LEU A 296 4.82 -17.48 14.84
CA LEU A 296 5.67 -16.85 13.82
C LEU A 296 4.86 -16.29 12.66
N ALA A 297 3.94 -17.07 12.07
CA ALA A 297 3.06 -16.62 11.00
C ALA A 297 2.10 -15.52 11.47
N THR A 298 1.58 -15.65 12.67
CA THR A 298 0.66 -14.68 13.30
C THR A 298 1.35 -13.37 13.59
N VAL A 299 2.56 -13.38 14.16
CA VAL A 299 3.37 -12.17 14.39
C VAL A 299 3.62 -11.43 13.09
N VAL A 300 4.01 -12.15 12.01
CA VAL A 300 4.25 -11.53 10.69
C VAL A 300 2.97 -10.90 10.16
N THR A 301 1.83 -11.57 10.25
CA THR A 301 0.55 -11.04 9.76
C THR A 301 0.12 -9.80 10.56
N VAL A 302 0.26 -9.82 11.88
CA VAL A 302 -0.05 -8.66 12.74
C VAL A 302 0.88 -7.46 12.43
N VAL A 303 2.18 -7.72 12.26
CA VAL A 303 3.16 -6.67 11.91
C VAL A 303 2.85 -6.05 10.54
N LEU A 304 2.54 -6.89 9.54
CA LEU A 304 2.09 -6.41 8.22
C LEU A 304 0.82 -5.55 8.34
N SER A 305 -0.20 -6.02 9.06
CA SER A 305 -1.47 -5.30 9.22
C SER A 305 -1.29 -3.94 9.89
N ILE A 306 -0.47 -3.86 10.96
CA ILE A 306 -0.14 -2.59 11.62
C ILE A 306 0.64 -1.67 10.68
N GLY A 307 1.59 -2.24 9.93
CA GLY A 307 2.37 -1.50 8.95
C GLY A 307 1.50 -0.88 7.85
N VAL A 308 0.59 -1.65 7.28
CA VAL A 308 -0.36 -1.17 6.26
C VAL A 308 -1.29 -0.09 6.81
N THR A 309 -1.77 -0.25 8.06
CA THR A 309 -2.56 0.79 8.73
C THR A 309 -1.76 2.10 8.88
N ASN A 310 -0.46 2.02 9.18
CA ASN A 310 0.39 3.20 9.27
C ASN A 310 0.64 3.84 7.89
N MET A 311 0.85 3.04 6.84
CA MET A 311 0.97 3.53 5.46
C MET A 311 -0.29 4.28 5.03
N SER A 312 -1.47 3.75 5.33
CA SER A 312 -2.75 4.40 5.03
C SER A 312 -2.91 5.76 5.73
N LYS A 313 -2.47 5.88 6.99
CA LYS A 313 -2.44 7.17 7.72
C LYS A 313 -1.48 8.19 7.09
N GLN A 314 -0.52 7.73 6.30
CA GLN A 314 0.45 8.53 5.56
C GLN A 314 0.08 8.64 4.07
N HIS A 315 -1.21 8.55 3.76
CA HIS A 315 -1.77 8.70 2.41
C HIS A 315 -1.43 7.59 1.40
N ALA A 316 -0.73 6.52 1.81
CA ALA A 316 -0.44 5.36 0.97
C ALA A 316 -1.40 4.21 1.30
N VAL A 317 -2.47 4.06 0.55
CA VAL A 317 -3.50 3.04 0.77
C VAL A 317 -3.12 1.77 0.02
N ILE A 318 -2.72 0.75 0.75
CA ILE A 318 -2.33 -0.56 0.21
C ILE A 318 -3.58 -1.38 -0.11
N ARG A 319 -3.68 -1.90 -1.32
CA ARG A 319 -4.78 -2.77 -1.77
C ARG A 319 -4.43 -4.26 -1.71
N ARG A 320 -3.15 -4.60 -1.89
CA ARG A 320 -2.64 -5.97 -1.82
C ARG A 320 -1.51 -6.07 -0.81
N LEU A 321 -1.61 -6.96 0.16
CA LEU A 321 -0.59 -7.13 1.20
C LEU A 321 0.78 -7.53 0.63
N THR A 322 0.79 -8.23 -0.51
CA THR A 322 2.02 -8.59 -1.23
C THR A 322 2.86 -7.39 -1.64
N ALA A 323 2.22 -6.26 -1.91
CA ALA A 323 2.89 -5.02 -2.30
C ALA A 323 3.80 -4.45 -1.20
N VAL A 324 3.48 -4.66 0.08
CA VAL A 324 4.27 -4.12 1.21
C VAL A 324 5.70 -4.66 1.20
N GLU A 325 5.86 -5.97 0.97
CA GLU A 325 7.17 -6.60 0.88
C GLU A 325 7.94 -6.10 -0.35
N THR A 326 7.25 -6.01 -1.49
CA THR A 326 7.82 -5.58 -2.77
C THR A 326 8.24 -4.11 -2.72
N LEU A 327 7.46 -3.24 -2.06
CA LEU A 327 7.80 -1.82 -1.83
C LEU A 327 9.17 -1.66 -1.16
N GLY A 328 9.47 -2.46 -0.13
CA GLY A 328 10.76 -2.44 0.53
C GLY A 328 11.95 -2.84 -0.35
N CYS A 329 11.69 -3.50 -1.49
CA CYS A 329 12.70 -3.93 -2.47
C CYS A 329 12.78 -3.01 -3.69
N THR A 330 11.98 -1.94 -3.77
CA THR A 330 11.91 -1.06 -4.94
C THR A 330 13.27 -0.49 -5.31
N GLN A 331 13.61 -0.62 -6.60
CA GLN A 331 14.88 -0.15 -7.19
C GLN A 331 14.65 0.96 -8.20
N VAL A 332 13.50 0.97 -8.87
CA VAL A 332 13.13 1.97 -9.86
C VAL A 332 11.72 2.45 -9.60
N ILE A 333 11.50 3.77 -9.62
CA ILE A 333 10.17 4.37 -9.55
C ILE A 333 9.94 5.14 -10.85
N CYS A 334 9.11 4.58 -11.72
CA CYS A 334 8.64 5.22 -12.93
C CYS A 334 7.41 6.06 -12.58
N SER A 335 7.53 7.37 -12.71
CA SER A 335 6.46 8.31 -12.38
C SER A 335 5.98 9.06 -13.61
N ASP A 336 4.65 9.14 -13.79
CA ASP A 336 4.10 10.18 -14.64
C ASP A 336 4.49 11.57 -14.08
N LYS A 337 4.57 12.58 -14.94
CA LYS A 337 4.85 13.94 -14.53
C LYS A 337 3.65 14.58 -13.86
N THR A 338 2.51 14.57 -14.58
CA THR A 338 1.30 15.31 -14.17
C THR A 338 0.61 14.62 -12.99
N GLY A 339 0.33 15.38 -11.94
CA GLY A 339 -0.25 14.85 -10.70
C GLY A 339 0.81 14.43 -9.68
N PRO A 340 1.57 13.33 -9.87
CA PRO A 340 2.55 12.87 -8.88
C PRO A 340 3.71 13.84 -8.63
N LEU A 341 4.31 14.40 -9.69
CA LEU A 341 5.46 15.29 -9.58
C LEU A 341 5.05 16.77 -9.56
N THR A 342 3.88 17.09 -10.12
CA THR A 342 3.36 18.46 -10.24
C THR A 342 2.00 18.59 -9.54
N GLN A 343 1.52 19.83 -9.36
CA GLN A 343 0.27 20.08 -8.63
C GLN A 343 -1.00 19.82 -9.46
N ASN A 344 -0.86 19.46 -10.75
CA ASN A 344 -1.96 19.37 -11.72
C ASN A 344 -2.83 20.63 -11.74
N LYS A 345 -2.19 21.80 -11.57
CA LYS A 345 -2.82 23.10 -11.50
C LYS A 345 -1.98 24.10 -12.28
N MET A 346 -2.42 24.46 -13.47
CA MET A 346 -1.76 25.50 -14.24
C MET A 346 -1.74 26.81 -13.44
N THR A 347 -0.61 27.51 -13.46
CA THR A 347 -0.41 28.76 -12.75
C THR A 347 0.40 29.74 -13.63
N VAL A 348 -0.07 30.98 -13.74
CA VAL A 348 0.70 32.05 -14.43
C VAL A 348 1.86 32.47 -13.53
N VAL A 349 3.09 32.26 -13.99
CA VAL A 349 4.32 32.52 -13.23
C VAL A 349 5.13 33.69 -13.79
N GLU A 350 4.93 34.02 -15.06
CA GLU A 350 5.63 35.12 -15.73
C GLU A 350 4.65 35.82 -16.70
N HIS A 351 4.74 37.13 -16.84
CA HIS A 351 3.92 37.87 -17.78
C HIS A 351 4.66 39.11 -18.27
N THR A 352 4.26 39.63 -19.46
CA THR A 352 4.74 40.88 -20.03
C THR A 352 3.58 41.79 -20.38
N GLY A 353 3.84 43.10 -20.50
CA GLY A 353 2.81 44.09 -20.77
C GLY A 353 2.14 44.68 -19.52
N PRO A 354 1.11 45.53 -19.68
CA PRO A 354 0.38 46.17 -18.57
C PRO A 354 -0.42 45.13 -17.78
N THR A 355 -0.02 44.86 -16.54
CA THR A 355 -0.57 43.75 -15.72
C THR A 355 -2.08 43.82 -15.55
N GLU A 356 -2.64 45.00 -15.25
CA GLU A 356 -4.09 45.15 -15.00
C GLU A 356 -4.91 44.91 -16.29
N LEU A 357 -4.46 45.46 -17.42
CA LEU A 357 -5.14 45.24 -18.71
C LEU A 357 -5.00 43.78 -19.19
N LEU A 358 -3.82 43.21 -19.07
CA LEU A 358 -3.58 41.80 -19.41
C LEU A 358 -4.45 40.87 -18.56
N ALA A 359 -4.49 41.08 -17.25
CA ALA A 359 -5.30 40.29 -16.33
C ALA A 359 -6.81 40.42 -16.62
N THR A 360 -7.28 41.63 -16.92
CA THR A 360 -8.66 41.91 -17.33
C THR A 360 -9.01 41.16 -18.63
N ALA A 361 -8.18 41.31 -19.67
CA ALA A 361 -8.37 40.63 -20.96
C ALA A 361 -8.42 39.10 -20.81
N MET A 362 -7.47 38.55 -20.04
CA MET A 362 -7.37 37.12 -19.81
C MET A 362 -8.54 36.56 -18.98
N ALA A 363 -9.11 37.33 -18.04
CA ALA A 363 -10.26 36.93 -17.24
C ALA A 363 -11.59 37.01 -18.00
N LEU A 364 -11.76 38.08 -18.84
CA LEU A 364 -13.00 38.29 -19.57
C LEU A 364 -13.08 37.45 -20.85
N CYS A 365 -11.98 37.28 -21.59
CA CYS A 365 -11.89 36.34 -22.71
C CYS A 365 -11.68 34.89 -22.19
N ASN A 366 -12.68 34.36 -21.45
CA ASN A 366 -12.47 33.13 -20.68
C ASN A 366 -13.83 32.54 -20.27
N ASP A 367 -13.95 31.19 -20.27
CA ASP A 367 -15.15 30.47 -19.91
C ASP A 367 -15.11 29.86 -18.49
N ALA A 368 -13.94 29.83 -17.81
CA ALA A 368 -13.82 29.37 -16.45
C ALA A 368 -14.55 30.32 -15.46
N ALA A 369 -15.19 29.77 -14.46
CA ALA A 369 -15.89 30.49 -13.38
C ALA A 369 -14.99 30.64 -12.14
N LEU A 370 -15.10 31.77 -11.42
CA LEU A 370 -14.41 31.98 -10.14
C LEU A 370 -15.32 31.64 -8.98
N GLU A 371 -14.93 30.65 -8.16
CA GLU A 371 -15.61 30.26 -6.92
C GLU A 371 -14.78 30.65 -5.67
N GLU A 372 -15.31 30.36 -4.46
CA GLU A 372 -14.63 30.70 -3.20
C GLU A 372 -13.22 30.08 -3.06
N ASN A 373 -13.04 28.86 -3.58
CA ASN A 373 -11.79 28.08 -3.49
C ASN A 373 -10.87 28.21 -4.72
N GLY A 374 -11.21 29.09 -5.67
CA GLY A 374 -10.45 29.31 -6.90
C GLY A 374 -11.29 29.14 -8.17
N ALA A 375 -10.66 29.30 -9.33
CA ALA A 375 -11.35 29.18 -10.60
C ALA A 375 -11.60 27.71 -10.98
N ILE A 376 -12.79 27.43 -11.52
CA ILE A 376 -13.21 26.12 -12.03
C ILE A 376 -13.44 26.25 -13.54
N GLY A 377 -12.87 25.32 -14.30
CA GLY A 377 -12.93 25.26 -15.75
C GLY A 377 -11.74 24.50 -16.34
N GLU A 378 -11.50 24.67 -17.63
CA GLU A 378 -10.30 24.13 -18.27
C GLU A 378 -9.04 24.66 -17.57
N PRO A 379 -8.02 23.84 -17.27
CA PRO A 379 -6.88 24.23 -16.42
C PRO A 379 -6.15 25.50 -16.88
N THR A 380 -6.00 25.70 -18.19
CA THR A 380 -5.37 26.89 -18.77
C THR A 380 -6.21 28.14 -18.50
N GLU A 381 -7.53 28.02 -18.67
CA GLU A 381 -8.46 29.11 -18.43
C GLU A 381 -8.61 29.45 -16.95
N ALA A 382 -8.70 28.42 -16.10
CA ALA A 382 -8.72 28.60 -14.65
C ALA A 382 -7.47 29.32 -14.13
N ALA A 383 -6.29 29.02 -14.70
CA ALA A 383 -5.03 29.71 -14.38
C ALA A 383 -5.09 31.22 -14.63
N LEU A 384 -5.69 31.62 -15.76
CA LEU A 384 -5.82 33.03 -16.16
C LEU A 384 -6.80 33.80 -15.27
N VAL A 385 -7.92 33.13 -14.88
CA VAL A 385 -8.89 33.73 -13.95
C VAL A 385 -8.30 33.87 -12.55
N ASN A 386 -7.54 32.87 -12.07
CA ASN A 386 -6.83 32.94 -10.80
C ASN A 386 -5.74 34.03 -10.81
N PHE A 387 -5.03 34.17 -11.93
CA PHE A 387 -4.07 35.29 -12.11
C PHE A 387 -4.72 36.62 -11.93
N ALA A 388 -5.86 36.86 -12.56
CA ALA A 388 -6.60 38.11 -12.42
C ALA A 388 -7.10 38.34 -10.98
N ALA A 389 -7.65 37.30 -10.35
CA ALA A 389 -8.10 37.33 -8.96
C ALA A 389 -6.96 37.69 -7.99
N ALA A 390 -5.74 37.20 -8.23
CA ALA A 390 -4.54 37.53 -7.44
C ALA A 390 -4.14 38.99 -7.59
N GLN A 391 -4.49 39.66 -8.71
CA GLN A 391 -4.31 41.10 -8.90
C GLN A 391 -5.47 41.95 -8.33
N GLY A 392 -6.44 41.31 -7.63
CA GLY A 392 -7.64 41.94 -7.10
C GLY A 392 -8.78 42.13 -8.12
N LEU A 393 -8.63 41.59 -9.32
CA LEU A 393 -9.57 41.70 -10.45
C LEU A 393 -10.43 40.41 -10.49
N LYS A 394 -11.50 40.42 -9.71
CA LYS A 394 -12.44 39.26 -9.65
C LYS A 394 -13.34 39.23 -10.89
N LYS A 395 -13.33 38.10 -11.62
CA LYS A 395 -14.09 37.95 -12.88
C LYS A 395 -15.57 38.34 -12.76
N PRO A 396 -16.36 37.94 -11.74
CA PRO A 396 -17.77 38.34 -11.62
C PRO A 396 -17.94 39.90 -11.53
N VAL A 397 -16.99 40.58 -10.90
CA VAL A 397 -16.99 42.05 -10.83
C VAL A 397 -16.64 42.66 -12.17
N LEU A 398 -15.69 42.10 -12.90
CA LEU A 398 -15.32 42.56 -14.25
C LEU A 398 -16.49 42.34 -15.22
N GLU A 399 -17.14 41.20 -15.20
CA GLU A 399 -18.32 40.89 -16.04
C GLU A 399 -19.52 41.77 -15.73
N SER A 400 -19.71 42.19 -14.49
CA SER A 400 -20.77 43.18 -14.14
C SER A 400 -20.50 44.56 -14.69
N ARG A 401 -19.22 44.95 -14.85
CA ARG A 401 -18.80 46.25 -15.44
C ARG A 401 -18.69 46.19 -16.96
N GLN A 402 -18.29 45.05 -17.48
CA GLN A 402 -18.07 44.83 -18.92
C GLN A 402 -18.78 43.51 -19.32
N PRO A 403 -20.12 43.52 -19.45
CA PRO A 403 -20.85 42.32 -19.80
C PRO A 403 -20.52 41.84 -21.21
N ARG A 404 -20.36 40.51 -21.37
CA ARG A 404 -20.13 39.88 -22.68
C ARG A 404 -21.35 40.06 -23.58
N CYS A 405 -21.11 40.54 -24.81
CA CYS A 405 -22.15 40.81 -25.81
C CYS A 405 -21.97 40.01 -27.10
N GLY A 406 -20.82 39.34 -27.27
CA GLY A 406 -20.52 38.54 -28.45
C GLY A 406 -19.24 37.75 -28.28
N GLU A 407 -19.04 36.74 -29.12
CA GLU A 407 -17.88 35.88 -29.05
C GLU A 407 -17.54 35.16 -30.38
N ALA A 408 -16.27 34.87 -30.58
CA ALA A 408 -15.77 33.86 -31.49
C ALA A 408 -15.12 32.77 -30.61
N PRO A 409 -15.74 31.60 -30.44
CA PRO A 409 -15.25 30.54 -29.54
C PRO A 409 -13.86 30.06 -29.94
N PHE A 410 -13.16 29.36 -28.99
CA PHE A 410 -11.85 28.77 -29.28
C PHE A 410 -11.95 27.74 -30.41
N ASP A 411 -11.03 27.88 -31.35
CA ASP A 411 -10.84 26.91 -32.43
C ASP A 411 -9.38 26.49 -32.56
N SER A 412 -9.14 25.17 -32.63
CA SER A 412 -7.81 24.60 -32.67
C SER A 412 -7.02 24.91 -33.95
N GLY A 413 -7.70 25.19 -35.06
CA GLY A 413 -7.07 25.58 -36.33
C GLY A 413 -6.59 27.04 -36.29
N ARG A 414 -7.39 27.93 -35.69
CA ARG A 414 -7.05 29.35 -35.49
C ARG A 414 -6.17 29.55 -34.27
N LYS A 415 -6.22 28.66 -33.29
CA LYS A 415 -5.52 28.66 -32.00
C LYS A 415 -5.79 29.93 -31.15
N MET A 416 -6.96 30.49 -31.22
CA MET A 416 -7.38 31.69 -30.51
C MET A 416 -8.89 31.69 -30.24
N MET A 417 -9.29 32.61 -29.34
CA MET A 417 -10.66 32.92 -28.93
C MET A 417 -10.78 34.42 -28.78
N SER A 418 -11.96 34.96 -29.13
CA SER A 418 -12.28 36.37 -28.96
C SER A 418 -13.63 36.56 -28.26
N THR A 419 -13.74 37.56 -27.40
CA THR A 419 -15.00 37.95 -26.74
C THR A 419 -15.18 39.46 -26.82
N ILE A 420 -16.45 39.89 -27.01
CA ILE A 420 -16.81 41.32 -27.09
C ILE A 420 -17.59 41.70 -25.84
N HIS A 421 -17.18 42.82 -25.24
CA HIS A 421 -17.73 43.30 -23.99
C HIS A 421 -18.21 44.74 -24.13
N ARG A 422 -19.31 45.09 -23.45
CA ARG A 422 -19.85 46.46 -23.41
C ARG A 422 -19.06 47.27 -22.38
N THR A 423 -18.66 48.47 -22.73
CA THR A 423 -18.05 49.49 -21.86
C THR A 423 -18.89 50.77 -21.81
N ASP A 424 -18.56 51.68 -20.94
CA ASP A 424 -19.27 52.97 -20.85
C ASP A 424 -19.14 53.83 -22.14
N ASN A 425 -18.10 53.58 -22.94
CA ASN A 425 -17.80 54.42 -24.14
C ASN A 425 -17.85 53.59 -25.46
N GLY A 426 -18.56 52.45 -25.50
CA GLY A 426 -18.65 51.62 -26.69
C GLY A 426 -18.45 50.14 -26.37
N PHE A 427 -17.70 49.43 -27.21
CA PHE A 427 -17.45 48.03 -27.04
C PHE A 427 -15.95 47.74 -27.13
N ILE A 428 -15.50 46.78 -26.36
CA ILE A 428 -14.12 46.28 -26.39
C ILE A 428 -14.12 44.77 -26.68
N GLN A 429 -13.29 44.38 -27.61
CA GLN A 429 -13.00 42.98 -27.85
C GLN A 429 -11.69 42.65 -27.17
N TYR A 430 -11.69 41.47 -26.47
CA TYR A 430 -10.47 40.82 -26.03
C TYR A 430 -10.26 39.55 -26.83
N THR A 431 -9.01 39.30 -27.23
CA THR A 431 -8.60 38.09 -27.96
C THR A 431 -7.45 37.44 -27.22
N LYS A 432 -7.54 36.15 -26.93
CA LYS A 432 -6.44 35.35 -26.38
C LYS A 432 -6.08 34.20 -27.32
N GLY A 433 -4.79 33.84 -27.40
CA GLY A 433 -4.40 32.73 -28.25
C GLY A 433 -2.89 32.47 -28.29
N ALA A 434 -2.47 31.63 -29.23
CA ALA A 434 -1.06 31.35 -29.47
C ALA A 434 -0.33 32.63 -29.85
N PRO A 435 0.84 32.95 -29.24
CA PRO A 435 1.53 34.23 -29.43
C PRO A 435 1.85 34.55 -30.88
N ASP A 436 2.27 33.59 -31.66
CA ASP A 436 2.58 33.72 -33.10
C ASP A 436 1.34 34.06 -33.92
N GLU A 437 0.22 33.43 -33.62
CA GLU A 437 -1.05 33.62 -34.33
C GLU A 437 -1.71 34.97 -33.98
N VAL A 438 -1.74 35.34 -32.69
CA VAL A 438 -2.30 36.60 -32.24
C VAL A 438 -1.44 37.77 -32.76
N LEU A 439 -0.11 37.66 -32.60
CA LEU A 439 0.82 38.71 -33.03
C LEU A 439 0.78 38.97 -34.54
N ARG A 440 0.52 37.94 -35.37
CA ARG A 440 0.35 38.05 -36.82
C ARG A 440 -0.84 38.93 -37.20
N ARG A 441 -1.88 38.95 -36.35
CA ARG A 441 -3.11 39.72 -36.55
C ARG A 441 -3.09 41.10 -35.87
N CYS A 442 -2.01 41.46 -35.18
CA CYS A 442 -1.83 42.75 -34.54
C CYS A 442 -1.18 43.77 -35.49
N THR A 443 -1.72 44.99 -35.48
CA THR A 443 -1.19 46.16 -36.18
C THR A 443 -0.59 47.19 -35.23
N SER A 444 -0.96 47.11 -33.94
CA SER A 444 -0.50 48.02 -32.89
C SER A 444 -0.21 47.22 -31.60
N TYR A 445 0.39 47.90 -30.63
CA TYR A 445 0.65 47.35 -29.28
C TYR A 445 0.47 48.44 -28.22
N THR A 446 0.14 48.02 -27.01
CA THR A 446 -0.03 48.88 -25.83
C THR A 446 1.27 48.95 -25.04
N GLU A 447 1.82 50.15 -24.83
CA GLU A 447 2.96 50.39 -23.95
C GLU A 447 2.73 51.67 -23.12
N SER A 448 2.85 51.55 -21.79
CA SER A 448 2.66 52.66 -20.84
C SER A 448 1.30 53.40 -21.00
N GLY A 449 0.24 52.66 -21.36
CA GLY A 449 -1.10 53.22 -21.56
C GLY A 449 -1.31 53.95 -22.91
N GLN A 450 -0.37 53.85 -23.84
CA GLN A 450 -0.47 54.42 -25.19
C GLN A 450 -0.49 53.29 -26.24
N ILE A 451 -1.31 53.47 -27.27
CA ILE A 451 -1.34 52.56 -28.41
C ILE A 451 -0.34 53.06 -29.45
N LEU A 452 0.62 52.21 -29.77
CA LEU A 452 1.70 52.48 -30.71
C LEU A 452 1.65 51.52 -31.91
N PRO A 453 2.06 51.92 -33.11
CA PRO A 453 2.10 51.02 -34.27
C PRO A 453 3.12 49.91 -34.07
N LEU A 454 2.75 48.67 -34.38
CA LEU A 454 3.62 47.50 -34.25
C LEU A 454 4.66 47.43 -35.36
N THR A 455 5.91 47.77 -35.03
CA THR A 455 7.06 47.69 -35.96
C THR A 455 7.62 46.27 -35.99
N GLU A 456 8.34 45.94 -37.08
CA GLU A 456 9.00 44.63 -37.19
C GLU A 456 10.07 44.41 -36.09
N GLU A 457 10.71 45.46 -35.62
CA GLU A 457 11.64 45.40 -34.50
C GLU A 457 10.93 44.99 -33.21
N LYS A 458 9.79 45.62 -32.91
CA LYS A 458 8.96 45.28 -31.72
C LYS A 458 8.36 43.90 -31.82
N ARG A 459 7.88 43.49 -33.03
CA ARG A 459 7.40 42.12 -33.29
C ARG A 459 8.47 41.09 -32.99
N THR A 460 9.69 41.33 -33.47
CA THR A 460 10.85 40.44 -33.21
C THR A 460 11.18 40.40 -31.72
N ALA A 461 11.12 41.54 -31.00
CA ALA A 461 11.34 41.59 -29.57
C ALA A 461 10.29 40.75 -28.77
N ILE A 462 9.00 40.88 -29.11
CA ILE A 462 7.93 40.11 -28.48
C ILE A 462 8.11 38.61 -28.74
N LEU A 463 8.47 38.21 -29.96
CA LEU A 463 8.76 36.82 -30.28
C LEU A 463 10.00 36.30 -29.52
N ALA A 464 10.99 37.12 -29.26
CA ALA A 464 12.12 36.77 -28.44
C ALA A 464 11.72 36.59 -26.96
N GLU A 465 10.82 37.42 -26.42
CA GLU A 465 10.25 37.26 -25.09
C GLU A 465 9.44 35.96 -24.99
N ASN A 466 8.57 35.68 -25.99
CA ASN A 466 7.85 34.43 -26.08
C ASN A 466 8.80 33.23 -26.09
N LYS A 467 9.87 33.28 -26.88
CA LYS A 467 10.88 32.23 -26.92
C LYS A 467 11.58 32.06 -25.56
N ALA A 468 11.95 33.15 -24.90
CA ALA A 468 12.58 33.11 -23.58
C ALA A 468 11.68 32.45 -22.51
N MET A 469 10.37 32.72 -22.57
CA MET A 469 9.39 32.01 -21.71
C MET A 469 9.25 30.52 -22.11
N ALA A 470 9.16 30.22 -23.39
CA ALA A 470 9.10 28.85 -23.88
C ALA A 470 10.36 28.01 -23.53
N ASP A 471 11.55 28.64 -23.56
CA ASP A 471 12.82 28.01 -23.17
C ASP A 471 12.86 27.70 -21.66
N LYS A 472 12.00 28.36 -20.84
CA LYS A 472 11.74 28.02 -19.42
C LYS A 472 10.62 26.98 -19.27
N ALA A 473 10.20 26.33 -20.34
CA ALA A 473 9.09 25.37 -20.38
C ALA A 473 7.71 25.94 -20.00
N LEU A 474 7.51 27.25 -20.17
CA LEU A 474 6.23 27.90 -19.93
C LEU A 474 5.30 27.71 -21.15
N ARG A 475 4.03 27.41 -20.88
CA ARG A 475 2.96 27.54 -21.87
C ARG A 475 2.59 29.01 -21.97
N VAL A 476 2.82 29.61 -23.14
CA VAL A 476 2.61 31.05 -23.33
C VAL A 476 1.33 31.31 -24.12
N LEU A 477 0.52 32.25 -23.62
CA LEU A 477 -0.62 32.79 -24.34
C LEU A 477 -0.45 34.29 -24.47
N ALA A 478 -0.86 34.82 -25.63
CA ALA A 478 -0.92 36.27 -25.91
C ALA A 478 -2.34 36.78 -25.66
N ALA A 479 -2.42 38.04 -25.23
CA ALA A 479 -3.66 38.80 -25.25
C ALA A 479 -3.55 40.00 -26.18
N ALA A 480 -4.66 40.33 -26.84
CA ALA A 480 -4.84 41.55 -27.65
C ALA A 480 -6.24 42.12 -27.41
N GLU A 481 -6.42 43.40 -27.78
CA GLU A 481 -7.70 44.10 -27.70
C GLU A 481 -8.01 44.82 -29.03
N ARG A 482 -9.31 45.14 -29.21
CA ARG A 482 -9.80 46.02 -30.27
C ARG A 482 -11.01 46.80 -29.76
N LEU A 483 -11.03 48.11 -30.03
CA LEU A 483 -12.11 49.02 -29.63
C LEU A 483 -13.11 49.20 -30.76
N TYR A 484 -14.40 49.30 -30.43
CA TYR A 484 -15.48 49.60 -31.36
C TYR A 484 -16.42 50.64 -30.78
N ASP A 485 -16.85 51.60 -31.64
CA ASP A 485 -17.88 52.58 -31.27
C ASP A 485 -19.30 51.97 -31.18
N ALA A 486 -19.55 50.92 -31.96
CA ALA A 486 -20.80 50.16 -32.00
C ALA A 486 -20.54 48.65 -32.09
N LEU A 487 -21.48 47.83 -31.60
CA LEU A 487 -21.36 46.39 -31.70
C LEU A 487 -21.24 45.95 -33.17
N PRO A 488 -20.23 45.17 -33.57
CA PRO A 488 -20.06 44.71 -34.94
C PRO A 488 -21.29 43.90 -35.42
N ASP A 489 -21.78 44.21 -36.61
CA ASP A 489 -22.91 43.51 -37.23
C ASP A 489 -22.60 42.02 -37.54
N ARG A 490 -21.36 41.74 -37.85
CA ARG A 490 -20.84 40.36 -38.05
C ARG A 490 -19.84 40.07 -36.95
N GLN A 491 -20.03 38.90 -36.32
CA GLN A 491 -19.18 38.43 -35.25
C GLN A 491 -18.44 37.13 -35.64
N GLU A 492 -18.20 37.01 -36.94
CA GLU A 492 -17.43 35.88 -37.46
C GLU A 492 -15.92 36.06 -37.12
N PRO A 493 -15.19 35.00 -36.90
CA PRO A 493 -13.77 35.06 -36.55
C PRO A 493 -12.91 35.85 -37.55
N GLU A 494 -13.24 35.79 -38.82
CA GLU A 494 -12.54 36.48 -39.91
C GLU A 494 -12.67 38.00 -39.82
N ASP A 495 -13.78 38.49 -39.26
CA ASP A 495 -14.06 39.92 -39.09
C ASP A 495 -13.50 40.46 -37.76
N LEU A 496 -13.55 39.63 -36.70
CA LEU A 496 -13.11 40.00 -35.38
C LEU A 496 -11.60 39.90 -35.15
N GLU A 497 -10.96 38.89 -35.70
CA GLU A 497 -9.56 38.61 -35.43
C GLU A 497 -8.59 39.26 -36.42
N GLN A 498 -8.79 40.56 -36.65
CA GLN A 498 -7.95 41.43 -37.48
C GLN A 498 -7.75 42.80 -36.82
N ASP A 499 -6.68 43.51 -37.21
CA ASP A 499 -6.34 44.86 -36.71
C ASP A 499 -6.32 44.97 -35.19
N LEU A 500 -5.78 43.94 -34.54
CA LEU A 500 -5.70 43.83 -33.09
C LEU A 500 -4.57 44.71 -32.52
N CYS A 501 -4.75 45.17 -31.29
CA CYS A 501 -3.74 45.82 -30.48
C CYS A 501 -3.15 44.83 -29.47
N PHE A 502 -1.90 44.47 -29.57
CA PHE A 502 -1.21 43.55 -28.68
C PHE A 502 -1.09 44.11 -27.27
N ILE A 503 -1.50 43.36 -26.24
CA ILE A 503 -1.45 43.71 -24.81
C ILE A 503 -0.19 43.14 -24.15
N GLY A 504 -0.01 41.82 -24.23
CA GLY A 504 1.08 41.15 -23.53
C GLY A 504 1.04 39.65 -23.64
N LEU A 505 1.97 39.00 -22.95
CA LEU A 505 2.11 37.55 -22.83
C LEU A 505 1.87 37.11 -21.40
N ALA A 506 1.22 35.94 -21.23
CA ALA A 506 1.10 35.25 -19.97
C ALA A 506 1.73 33.84 -20.10
N GLY A 507 2.82 33.63 -19.38
CA GLY A 507 3.54 32.36 -19.30
C GLY A 507 3.08 31.57 -18.07
N MET A 508 2.63 30.35 -18.29
CA MET A 508 2.09 29.50 -17.24
C MET A 508 2.73 28.11 -17.24
N ILE A 509 2.77 27.49 -16.10
CA ILE A 509 3.30 26.14 -15.89
C ILE A 509 2.45 25.43 -14.85
N ASP A 510 2.44 24.08 -14.90
CA ASP A 510 2.00 23.26 -13.79
C ASP A 510 3.19 23.13 -12.81
N PRO A 511 3.16 23.79 -11.63
CA PRO A 511 4.33 23.88 -10.77
C PRO A 511 4.66 22.53 -10.13
N ILE A 512 5.94 22.29 -9.94
CA ILE A 512 6.45 21.15 -9.19
C ILE A 512 5.94 21.22 -7.75
N ARG A 513 5.55 20.06 -7.18
CA ARG A 513 5.22 19.97 -5.75
C ARG A 513 6.47 20.23 -4.91
N PRO A 514 6.40 21.03 -3.83
CA PRO A 514 7.56 21.42 -3.04
C PRO A 514 8.34 20.24 -2.44
N GLU A 515 7.63 19.17 -2.10
CA GLU A 515 8.17 17.97 -1.42
C GLU A 515 8.96 17.06 -2.37
N VAL A 516 8.65 17.09 -3.67
CA VAL A 516 9.17 16.14 -4.65
C VAL A 516 10.69 16.23 -4.81
N LYS A 517 11.26 17.42 -4.77
CA LYS A 517 12.70 17.60 -4.90
C LYS A 517 13.48 16.91 -3.77
N ALA A 518 12.97 17.01 -2.54
CA ALA A 518 13.55 16.32 -1.38
C ALA A 518 13.37 14.82 -1.51
N ALA A 519 12.19 14.35 -1.93
CA ALA A 519 11.89 12.94 -2.13
C ALA A 519 12.76 12.29 -3.22
N VAL A 520 13.04 12.98 -4.33
CA VAL A 520 13.96 12.53 -5.39
C VAL A 520 15.39 12.39 -4.85
N ALA A 521 15.85 13.35 -4.03
CA ALA A 521 17.16 13.26 -3.40
C ALA A 521 17.25 12.07 -2.43
N GLU A 522 16.20 11.81 -1.66
CA GLU A 522 16.09 10.68 -0.75
C GLU A 522 16.09 9.33 -1.51
N CYS A 523 15.33 9.23 -2.62
CA CYS A 523 15.40 8.06 -3.50
C CYS A 523 16.83 7.73 -3.90
N ARG A 524 17.60 8.73 -4.35
CA ARG A 524 18.98 8.53 -4.77
C ARG A 524 19.89 8.09 -3.63
N ALA A 525 19.73 8.69 -2.44
CA ALA A 525 20.46 8.28 -1.25
C ALA A 525 20.14 6.83 -0.85
N ALA A 526 18.90 6.40 -1.09
CA ALA A 526 18.40 5.05 -0.84
C ALA A 526 18.77 4.04 -1.94
N GLY A 527 19.52 4.46 -2.99
CA GLY A 527 19.85 3.59 -4.13
C GLY A 527 18.66 3.30 -5.05
N ILE A 528 17.62 4.11 -5.01
CA ILE A 528 16.43 4.00 -5.84
C ILE A 528 16.55 4.98 -7.00
N ARG A 529 16.23 4.53 -8.20
CA ARG A 529 16.28 5.35 -9.40
C ARG A 529 14.92 5.96 -9.71
N PRO A 530 14.74 7.29 -9.58
CA PRO A 530 13.55 7.94 -10.08
C PRO A 530 13.63 8.10 -11.60
N VAL A 531 12.54 7.77 -12.28
CA VAL A 531 12.36 7.88 -13.73
C VAL A 531 11.09 8.66 -14.01
N MET A 532 11.19 9.73 -14.81
CA MET A 532 10.04 10.53 -15.22
C MET A 532 9.60 10.13 -16.64
N ILE A 533 8.30 9.87 -16.78
CA ILE A 533 7.68 9.51 -18.06
C ILE A 533 6.57 10.55 -18.32
N THR A 534 6.58 11.19 -19.50
CA THR A 534 5.62 12.26 -19.81
C THR A 534 5.27 12.33 -21.29
N GLY A 535 4.05 12.82 -21.58
CA GLY A 535 3.63 13.21 -22.93
C GLY A 535 4.20 14.55 -23.40
N ASP A 536 4.86 15.33 -22.50
CA ASP A 536 5.40 16.65 -22.79
C ASP A 536 6.54 16.64 -23.82
N HIS A 537 6.83 17.84 -24.35
CA HIS A 537 7.99 18.04 -25.23
C HIS A 537 9.29 17.74 -24.47
N LYS A 538 10.31 17.27 -25.23
CA LYS A 538 11.59 16.86 -24.66
C LYS A 538 12.26 17.98 -23.84
N ASP A 539 12.23 19.22 -24.34
CA ASP A 539 12.91 20.34 -23.67
C ASP A 539 12.24 20.68 -22.34
N THR A 540 10.91 20.66 -22.28
CA THR A 540 10.13 20.79 -21.03
C THR A 540 10.47 19.69 -20.04
N ALA A 541 10.49 18.43 -20.51
CA ALA A 541 10.82 17.27 -19.66
C ALA A 541 12.27 17.34 -19.14
N VAL A 542 13.21 17.78 -19.95
CA VAL A 542 14.61 17.99 -19.55
C VAL A 542 14.75 19.10 -18.50
N ALA A 543 14.03 20.22 -18.68
CA ALA A 543 14.05 21.32 -17.72
C ALA A 543 13.54 20.86 -16.33
N ILE A 544 12.38 20.24 -16.29
CA ILE A 544 11.78 19.69 -15.07
C ILE A 544 12.66 18.60 -14.46
N GLY A 545 13.18 17.67 -15.29
CA GLY A 545 14.05 16.60 -14.82
C GLY A 545 15.35 17.09 -14.18
N LYS A 546 15.92 18.20 -14.69
CA LYS A 546 17.08 18.87 -14.09
C LYS A 546 16.73 19.58 -12.80
N GLU A 547 15.62 20.29 -12.75
CA GLU A 547 15.15 21.01 -11.55
C GLU A 547 14.88 20.06 -10.38
N LEU A 548 14.25 18.93 -10.67
CA LEU A 548 14.02 17.86 -9.69
C LEU A 548 15.28 17.06 -9.34
N GLY A 549 16.35 17.20 -10.12
CA GLY A 549 17.56 16.41 -9.95
C GLY A 549 17.44 14.97 -10.44
N ILE A 550 16.44 14.63 -11.26
CA ILE A 550 16.29 13.29 -11.89
C ILE A 550 17.36 13.05 -12.94
N ILE A 551 17.78 14.09 -13.65
CA ILE A 551 18.87 14.06 -14.62
C ILE A 551 19.84 15.21 -14.39
N THR A 552 21.07 15.04 -14.83
CA THR A 552 22.10 16.10 -14.83
C THR A 552 22.33 16.64 -16.23
N ASP A 553 22.15 15.81 -17.25
CA ASP A 553 22.43 16.12 -18.64
C ASP A 553 21.26 15.73 -19.56
N ALA A 554 21.05 16.50 -20.64
CA ALA A 554 19.99 16.25 -21.62
C ALA A 554 20.12 14.90 -22.38
N SER A 555 21.31 14.31 -22.42
CA SER A 555 21.54 12.99 -23.03
C SER A 555 20.88 11.85 -22.25
N GLN A 556 20.49 12.09 -20.99
CA GLN A 556 19.73 11.16 -20.16
C GLN A 556 18.22 11.20 -20.43
N ALA A 557 17.79 12.00 -21.44
CA ALA A 557 16.40 12.11 -21.88
C ALA A 557 16.23 11.58 -23.31
N VAL A 558 15.16 10.80 -23.53
CA VAL A 558 14.83 10.19 -24.82
C VAL A 558 13.36 10.46 -25.17
N THR A 559 13.03 10.50 -26.48
CA THR A 559 11.64 10.67 -26.96
C THR A 559 11.01 9.33 -27.30
N GLY A 560 9.65 9.27 -27.29
CA GLY A 560 8.91 8.08 -27.73
C GLY A 560 9.27 7.67 -29.15
N SER A 561 9.39 8.59 -30.09
CA SER A 561 9.80 8.29 -31.48
C SER A 561 11.21 7.65 -31.58
N ALA A 562 12.11 7.99 -30.69
CA ALA A 562 13.40 7.32 -30.61
C ALA A 562 13.29 5.90 -30.03
N LEU A 563 12.33 5.67 -29.12
CA LEU A 563 12.04 4.32 -28.60
C LEU A 563 11.43 3.42 -29.65
N ASP A 564 10.61 3.94 -30.58
CA ASP A 564 10.02 3.17 -31.68
C ASP A 564 11.07 2.57 -32.61
N SER A 565 12.23 3.21 -32.72
CA SER A 565 13.35 2.73 -33.56
C SER A 565 14.18 1.64 -32.88
N LEU A 566 13.99 1.35 -31.58
CA LEU A 566 14.73 0.36 -30.80
C LEU A 566 13.93 -0.95 -30.69
N THR A 567 14.59 -2.08 -30.86
CA THR A 567 14.06 -3.38 -30.45
C THR A 567 14.00 -3.48 -28.93
N ASP A 568 13.28 -4.45 -28.40
CA ASP A 568 13.18 -4.64 -26.94
C ASP A 568 14.54 -5.02 -26.32
N GLU A 569 15.38 -5.82 -27.05
CA GLU A 569 16.73 -6.15 -26.58
C GLU A 569 17.66 -4.92 -26.59
N GLU A 570 17.50 -4.00 -27.53
CA GLU A 570 18.26 -2.75 -27.57
C GLU A 570 17.82 -1.81 -26.47
N LEU A 571 16.50 -1.75 -26.20
CA LEU A 571 15.95 -0.98 -25.10
C LEU A 571 16.44 -1.50 -23.75
N ASP A 572 16.48 -2.83 -23.57
CA ASP A 572 17.01 -3.44 -22.33
C ASP A 572 18.47 -3.04 -22.05
N LYS A 573 19.28 -2.89 -23.10
CA LYS A 573 20.68 -2.42 -22.96
C LYS A 573 20.77 -0.92 -22.69
N ALA A 574 19.82 -0.14 -23.22
CA ALA A 574 19.85 1.32 -23.17
C ALA A 574 19.07 1.91 -21.98
N VAL A 575 18.16 1.14 -21.35
CA VAL A 575 17.23 1.65 -20.31
C VAL A 575 17.95 2.31 -19.15
N GLU A 576 19.10 1.80 -18.75
CA GLU A 576 19.92 2.37 -17.66
C GLU A 576 20.53 3.74 -18.01
N LYS A 577 20.61 4.11 -19.29
CA LYS A 577 21.13 5.40 -19.74
C LYS A 577 20.09 6.53 -19.52
N TYR A 578 18.80 6.20 -19.61
CA TYR A 578 17.74 7.19 -19.61
C TYR A 578 16.99 7.22 -18.27
N SER A 579 16.64 8.41 -17.81
CA SER A 579 15.80 8.64 -16.62
C SER A 579 14.65 9.62 -16.90
N VAL A 580 14.58 10.17 -18.12
CA VAL A 580 13.49 11.02 -18.59
C VAL A 580 13.04 10.54 -19.96
N TYR A 581 11.74 10.25 -20.07
CA TYR A 581 11.10 9.81 -21.30
C TYR A 581 10.02 10.84 -21.68
N ALA A 582 10.16 11.47 -22.84
CA ALA A 582 9.33 12.56 -23.33
C ALA A 582 8.51 12.14 -24.56
N ARG A 583 7.33 12.74 -24.78
CA ARG A 583 6.40 12.40 -25.88
C ARG A 583 6.10 10.91 -25.95
N VAL A 584 5.84 10.31 -24.79
CA VAL A 584 5.62 8.89 -24.62
C VAL A 584 4.13 8.58 -24.82
N GLN A 585 3.84 7.49 -25.56
CA GLN A 585 2.50 6.91 -25.70
C GLN A 585 2.31 5.77 -24.69
N PRO A 586 1.08 5.29 -24.44
CA PRO A 586 0.81 4.22 -23.47
C PRO A 586 1.64 2.95 -23.68
N GLU A 587 1.84 2.53 -24.94
CA GLU A 587 2.62 1.35 -25.29
C GLU A 587 4.09 1.48 -24.86
N HIS A 588 4.65 2.69 -24.99
CA HIS A 588 6.02 2.97 -24.55
C HIS A 588 6.16 2.84 -23.03
N LYS A 589 5.13 3.24 -22.24
CA LYS A 589 5.15 3.09 -20.78
C LYS A 589 5.29 1.63 -20.38
N VAL A 590 4.54 0.73 -21.03
CA VAL A 590 4.62 -0.72 -20.82
C VAL A 590 6.01 -1.27 -21.20
N ARG A 591 6.56 -0.85 -22.35
CA ARG A 591 7.89 -1.27 -22.80
C ARG A 591 9.01 -0.85 -21.83
N ILE A 592 8.96 0.39 -21.32
CA ILE A 592 9.93 0.92 -20.35
C ILE A 592 9.88 0.11 -19.04
N VAL A 593 8.69 -0.10 -18.49
CA VAL A 593 8.50 -0.89 -17.27
C VAL A 593 9.04 -2.31 -17.45
N ASN A 594 8.66 -2.97 -18.55
CA ASN A 594 9.11 -4.33 -18.82
C ASN A 594 10.63 -4.42 -19.07
N ALA A 595 11.26 -3.41 -19.67
CA ALA A 595 12.71 -3.37 -19.84
C ALA A 595 13.44 -3.35 -18.48
N TRP A 596 12.98 -2.54 -17.52
CA TRP A 596 13.51 -2.54 -16.15
C TRP A 596 13.30 -3.89 -15.44
N ARG A 597 12.11 -4.49 -15.57
CA ARG A 597 11.79 -5.80 -14.98
C ARG A 597 12.65 -6.93 -15.59
N ARG A 598 12.88 -6.94 -16.90
CA ARG A 598 13.78 -7.91 -17.55
C ARG A 598 15.23 -7.79 -17.06
N LYS A 599 15.64 -6.59 -16.65
CA LYS A 599 16.94 -6.37 -15.93
C LYS A 599 16.93 -6.93 -14.50
N GLY A 600 15.80 -7.39 -14.00
CA GLY A 600 15.64 -7.88 -12.63
C GLY A 600 15.41 -6.77 -11.59
N ALA A 601 15.18 -5.52 -12.02
CA ALA A 601 14.88 -4.41 -11.12
C ALA A 601 13.42 -4.43 -10.68
N ILE A 602 13.18 -4.35 -9.39
CA ILE A 602 11.83 -4.16 -8.83
C ILE A 602 11.36 -2.74 -9.16
N THR A 603 10.32 -2.68 -9.99
CA THR A 603 9.87 -1.44 -10.63
C THR A 603 8.47 -1.05 -10.14
N ALA A 604 8.34 0.18 -9.63
CA ALA A 604 7.06 0.82 -9.38
C ALA A 604 6.66 1.70 -10.58
N MET A 605 5.35 1.76 -10.90
CA MET A 605 4.81 2.61 -11.96
C MET A 605 3.58 3.36 -11.48
N THR A 606 3.57 4.69 -11.65
CA THR A 606 2.41 5.54 -11.34
C THR A 606 1.61 5.89 -12.59
N GLY A 607 0.33 6.13 -12.42
CA GLY A 607 -0.54 6.68 -13.47
C GLY A 607 -1.91 7.05 -12.94
N ASP A 608 -2.63 7.88 -13.69
CA ASP A 608 -3.96 8.40 -13.35
C ASP A 608 -5.03 8.08 -14.41
N GLY A 609 -4.64 7.89 -15.67
CA GLY A 609 -5.54 7.67 -16.79
C GLY A 609 -5.78 6.21 -17.14
N VAL A 610 -6.87 5.93 -17.85
CA VAL A 610 -7.17 4.60 -18.44
C VAL A 610 -5.98 4.06 -19.25
N ASN A 611 -5.29 4.94 -19.94
CA ASN A 611 -4.13 4.62 -20.78
C ASN A 611 -2.92 4.12 -19.98
N ASP A 612 -2.88 4.37 -18.66
CA ASP A 612 -1.81 3.95 -17.77
C ASP A 612 -2.05 2.58 -17.15
N ALA A 613 -3.29 2.11 -17.14
CA ALA A 613 -3.66 0.85 -16.51
C ALA A 613 -2.80 -0.35 -16.97
N PRO A 614 -2.47 -0.52 -18.25
CA PRO A 614 -1.59 -1.61 -18.69
C PRO A 614 -0.17 -1.51 -18.12
N SER A 615 0.40 -0.31 -18.01
CA SER A 615 1.74 -0.10 -17.45
C SER A 615 1.77 -0.28 -15.94
N ILE A 616 0.72 0.18 -15.23
CA ILE A 616 0.52 -0.03 -13.79
C ILE A 616 0.43 -1.53 -13.48
N LYS A 617 -0.39 -2.27 -14.25
CA LYS A 617 -0.55 -3.72 -14.08
C LYS A 617 0.73 -4.50 -14.42
N SER A 618 1.55 -3.99 -15.34
CA SER A 618 2.80 -4.63 -15.75
C SER A 618 3.95 -4.40 -14.77
N ALA A 619 3.86 -3.43 -13.88
CA ALA A 619 4.87 -3.15 -12.87
C ALA A 619 4.87 -4.21 -11.75
N ASP A 620 5.95 -4.27 -10.96
CA ASP A 620 6.00 -5.07 -9.74
C ASP A 620 5.17 -4.42 -8.63
N ILE A 621 5.01 -3.10 -8.71
CA ILE A 621 4.16 -2.29 -7.84
C ILE A 621 3.42 -1.27 -8.71
N GLY A 622 2.14 -1.51 -8.92
CA GLY A 622 1.25 -0.55 -9.55
C GLY A 622 0.78 0.51 -8.55
N VAL A 623 0.92 1.79 -8.90
CA VAL A 623 0.52 2.92 -8.04
C VAL A 623 -0.52 3.76 -8.76
N GLY A 624 -1.75 3.78 -8.22
CA GLY A 624 -2.86 4.61 -8.73
C GLY A 624 -2.97 5.93 -7.98
N MET A 625 -3.44 6.96 -8.67
CA MET A 625 -3.78 8.25 -8.06
C MET A 625 -5.15 8.17 -7.40
N GLY A 626 -5.31 8.77 -6.22
CA GLY A 626 -6.54 8.72 -5.43
C GLY A 626 -7.51 9.84 -5.79
N ILE A 627 -7.00 11.04 -6.09
CA ILE A 627 -7.78 12.23 -6.43
C ILE A 627 -8.05 12.28 -7.94
N THR A 628 -6.99 12.29 -8.75
CA THR A 628 -7.09 12.44 -10.22
C THR A 628 -7.26 11.10 -10.94
N GLY A 629 -6.92 9.97 -10.27
CA GLY A 629 -6.94 8.66 -10.88
C GLY A 629 -8.34 8.15 -11.19
N THR A 630 -8.47 7.52 -12.36
CA THR A 630 -9.70 6.82 -12.75
C THR A 630 -9.90 5.54 -11.93
N ASP A 631 -11.12 5.05 -11.85
CA ASP A 631 -11.42 3.80 -11.15
C ASP A 631 -10.65 2.61 -11.75
N VAL A 632 -10.39 2.66 -13.06
CA VAL A 632 -9.57 1.65 -13.77
C VAL A 632 -8.19 1.57 -13.16
N THR A 633 -7.49 2.70 -13.05
CA THR A 633 -6.15 2.75 -12.48
C THR A 633 -6.13 2.33 -11.01
N LYS A 634 -7.13 2.78 -10.23
CA LYS A 634 -7.29 2.37 -8.82
C LYS A 634 -7.51 0.86 -8.68
N ASN A 635 -8.29 0.25 -9.60
CA ASN A 635 -8.62 -1.17 -9.53
C ASN A 635 -7.45 -2.09 -9.88
N VAL A 636 -6.57 -1.70 -10.82
CA VAL A 636 -5.40 -2.49 -11.19
C VAL A 636 -4.19 -2.23 -10.30
N ALA A 637 -4.19 -1.13 -9.54
CA ALA A 637 -3.08 -0.73 -8.68
C ALA A 637 -2.97 -1.61 -7.43
N ASP A 638 -1.74 -1.82 -6.96
CA ASP A 638 -1.41 -2.47 -5.70
C ASP A 638 -1.47 -1.48 -4.52
N MET A 639 -1.24 -0.20 -4.81
CA MET A 639 -1.29 0.91 -3.86
C MET A 639 -1.97 2.12 -4.50
N VAL A 640 -2.76 2.88 -3.72
CA VAL A 640 -3.39 4.13 -4.15
C VAL A 640 -2.92 5.27 -3.25
N LEU A 641 -2.50 6.39 -3.87
CA LEU A 641 -2.08 7.60 -3.16
C LEU A 641 -3.28 8.51 -2.94
N SER A 642 -3.71 8.70 -1.71
CA SER A 642 -4.87 9.57 -1.42
C SER A 642 -4.59 11.07 -1.59
N ASP A 643 -3.32 11.45 -1.77
CA ASP A 643 -2.84 12.83 -1.98
C ASP A 643 -2.19 13.06 -3.35
N ASP A 644 -2.16 12.04 -4.20
CA ASP A 644 -1.52 12.06 -5.52
C ASP A 644 -0.06 12.56 -5.51
N ASN A 645 0.70 12.32 -4.44
CA ASN A 645 2.02 12.90 -4.25
C ASN A 645 3.13 11.85 -4.37
N PHE A 646 4.14 12.11 -5.22
CA PHE A 646 5.32 11.25 -5.37
C PHE A 646 6.07 11.02 -4.05
N ALA A 647 6.14 12.04 -3.18
CA ALA A 647 6.81 11.92 -1.89
C ALA A 647 6.19 10.81 -1.02
N THR A 648 4.89 10.59 -1.14
CA THR A 648 4.17 9.51 -0.44
C THR A 648 4.62 8.13 -0.89
N ILE A 649 5.04 7.96 -2.16
CA ILE A 649 5.63 6.69 -2.63
C ILE A 649 6.94 6.42 -1.89
N VAL A 650 7.77 7.44 -1.74
CA VAL A 650 9.08 7.33 -1.05
C VAL A 650 8.87 6.97 0.41
N THR A 651 7.92 7.62 1.07
CA THR A 651 7.51 7.28 2.45
C THR A 651 6.97 5.85 2.54
N ALA A 652 6.19 5.39 1.56
CA ALA A 652 5.71 4.01 1.53
C ALA A 652 6.84 2.99 1.35
N VAL A 653 7.87 3.31 0.56
CA VAL A 653 9.08 2.48 0.44
C VAL A 653 9.85 2.43 1.76
N GLU A 654 10.01 3.55 2.45
CA GLU A 654 10.64 3.61 3.78
C GLU A 654 9.89 2.71 4.77
N GLU A 655 8.56 2.84 4.82
CA GLU A 655 7.69 2.01 5.68
C GLU A 655 7.78 0.52 5.30
N GLY A 656 7.79 0.18 4.02
CA GLY A 656 7.98 -1.20 3.55
C GLY A 656 9.31 -1.79 4.01
N ARG A 657 10.41 -1.04 3.94
CA ARG A 657 11.72 -1.41 4.48
C ARG A 657 11.68 -1.61 5.99
N ARG A 658 11.03 -0.70 6.72
CA ARG A 658 10.87 -0.77 8.18
C ARG A 658 10.09 -2.01 8.60
N ILE A 659 8.96 -2.28 7.94
CA ILE A 659 8.12 -3.45 8.23
C ILE A 659 8.93 -4.73 8.04
N TYR A 660 9.64 -4.85 6.91
CA TYR A 660 10.47 -6.01 6.62
C TYR A 660 11.61 -6.19 7.64
N ASP A 661 12.33 -5.11 8.00
CA ASP A 661 13.36 -5.14 9.02
C ASP A 661 12.81 -5.60 10.37
N ASN A 662 11.62 -5.12 10.77
CA ASN A 662 10.98 -5.51 12.02
C ASN A 662 10.50 -6.97 12.00
N ILE A 663 9.97 -7.44 10.87
CA ILE A 663 9.65 -8.86 10.69
C ILE A 663 10.90 -9.71 10.85
N ARG A 664 12.04 -9.34 10.25
CA ARG A 664 13.31 -10.06 10.40
C ARG A 664 13.81 -10.08 11.84
N LYS A 665 13.64 -8.98 12.60
CA LYS A 665 14.00 -8.92 14.03
C LYS A 665 13.14 -9.90 14.83
N ALA A 666 11.83 -9.93 14.60
CA ALA A 666 10.93 -10.86 15.27
C ALA A 666 11.23 -12.33 14.91
N ILE A 667 11.49 -12.63 13.62
CA ILE A 667 11.89 -13.97 13.17
C ILE A 667 13.19 -14.41 13.84
N GLN A 668 14.21 -13.53 13.86
CA GLN A 668 15.48 -13.83 14.50
C GLN A 668 15.32 -14.13 15.98
N PHE A 669 14.52 -13.33 16.68
CA PHE A 669 14.21 -13.50 18.10
C PHE A 669 13.56 -14.87 18.35
N LEU A 670 12.43 -15.14 17.69
CA LEU A 670 11.69 -16.39 17.88
C LEU A 670 12.50 -17.63 17.52
N LEU A 671 13.24 -17.60 16.40
CA LEU A 671 14.07 -18.74 16.00
C LEU A 671 15.28 -18.96 16.93
N ALA A 672 15.85 -17.89 17.50
CA ALA A 672 16.94 -18.03 18.46
C ALA A 672 16.45 -18.60 19.80
N SER A 673 15.26 -18.20 20.27
CA SER A 673 14.58 -18.75 21.42
C SER A 673 14.31 -20.24 21.26
N ASN A 674 13.55 -20.62 20.22
CA ASN A 674 13.29 -22.04 19.95
C ASN A 674 14.56 -22.87 19.78
N MET A 675 15.61 -22.32 19.16
CA MET A 675 16.90 -23.00 19.04
C MET A 675 17.52 -23.25 20.42
N SER A 676 17.40 -22.30 21.36
CA SER A 676 17.91 -22.44 22.72
C SER A 676 17.19 -23.53 23.51
N GLU A 677 15.87 -23.60 23.36
CA GLU A 677 15.02 -24.62 23.99
C GLU A 677 15.37 -26.03 23.46
N VAL A 678 15.42 -26.18 22.13
CA VAL A 678 15.77 -27.46 21.48
C VAL A 678 17.16 -27.94 21.91
N LEU A 679 18.15 -27.07 21.85
CA LEU A 679 19.51 -27.43 22.24
C LEU A 679 19.59 -27.70 23.76
N GLY A 680 18.86 -26.92 24.56
CA GLY A 680 18.79 -27.11 26.02
C GLY A 680 18.25 -28.50 26.41
N VAL A 681 17.07 -28.86 25.88
CA VAL A 681 16.45 -30.17 26.12
C VAL A 681 17.34 -31.27 25.56
N PHE A 682 17.87 -31.13 24.34
CA PHE A 682 18.73 -32.10 23.70
C PHE A 682 20.00 -32.42 24.53
N PHE A 683 20.76 -31.40 24.94
CA PHE A 683 21.98 -31.60 25.70
C PHE A 683 21.71 -32.04 27.12
N ALA A 684 20.64 -31.57 27.77
CA ALA A 684 20.26 -32.04 29.11
C ALA A 684 19.93 -33.54 29.10
N THR A 685 19.18 -33.98 28.10
CA THR A 685 18.86 -35.41 27.91
C THR A 685 20.13 -36.24 27.69
N LEU A 686 21.04 -35.80 26.83
CA LEU A 686 22.34 -36.50 26.64
C LEU A 686 23.17 -36.56 27.93
N LEU A 687 23.07 -35.56 28.80
CA LEU A 687 23.75 -35.55 30.11
C LEU A 687 23.00 -36.30 31.22
N GLY A 688 21.81 -36.80 30.96
CA GLY A 688 21.02 -37.64 31.84
C GLY A 688 20.16 -36.90 32.86
N PHE A 689 19.70 -35.66 32.58
CA PHE A 689 18.79 -34.90 33.41
C PHE A 689 17.68 -34.22 32.60
N THR A 690 16.54 -33.89 33.23
CA THR A 690 15.43 -33.18 32.62
C THR A 690 15.54 -31.69 32.89
N LEU A 691 15.76 -30.88 31.82
CA LEU A 691 15.90 -29.44 31.95
C LEU A 691 14.58 -28.75 32.29
N LEU A 692 13.58 -28.97 31.47
CA LEU A 692 12.24 -28.38 31.58
C LEU A 692 11.17 -29.37 31.09
N ASN A 693 9.97 -29.29 31.65
CA ASN A 693 8.80 -30.02 31.20
C ASN A 693 8.09 -29.36 30.01
N PRO A 694 7.26 -30.06 29.22
CA PRO A 694 6.53 -29.47 28.07
C PRO A 694 5.72 -28.24 28.41
N VAL A 695 5.12 -28.20 29.60
CA VAL A 695 4.27 -27.09 30.08
C VAL A 695 5.08 -25.82 30.28
N HIS A 696 6.33 -25.96 30.75
CA HIS A 696 7.24 -24.83 30.96
C HIS A 696 7.63 -24.19 29.62
N LEU A 697 7.98 -24.99 28.63
CA LEU A 697 8.35 -24.54 27.30
C LEU A 697 7.18 -23.86 26.59
N LEU A 698 5.98 -24.44 26.73
CA LEU A 698 4.77 -23.82 26.17
C LEU A 698 4.46 -22.46 26.83
N PHE A 699 4.68 -22.30 28.14
CA PHE A 699 4.53 -21.01 28.83
C PHE A 699 5.56 -20.00 28.30
N ILE A 700 6.81 -20.41 28.11
CA ILE A 700 7.88 -19.57 27.56
C ILE A 700 7.47 -19.08 26.17
N ASN A 701 7.19 -19.98 25.24
CA ASN A 701 6.79 -19.67 23.87
C ASN A 701 5.57 -18.73 23.80
N LEU A 702 4.58 -18.93 24.68
CA LEU A 702 3.35 -18.15 24.68
C LEU A 702 3.53 -16.76 25.29
N ILE A 703 4.23 -16.65 26.41
CA ILE A 703 4.28 -15.43 27.25
C ILE A 703 5.58 -14.65 27.00
N THR A 704 6.73 -15.30 27.06
CA THR A 704 8.02 -14.61 26.98
C THR A 704 8.49 -14.38 25.56
N ASP A 705 7.95 -15.11 24.58
CA ASP A 705 8.31 -14.98 23.16
C ASP A 705 7.30 -14.17 22.36
N CYS A 706 6.00 -14.51 22.42
CA CYS A 706 5.01 -13.88 21.55
C CYS A 706 4.85 -12.38 21.82
N PHE A 707 4.79 -11.95 23.08
CA PHE A 707 4.61 -10.52 23.41
C PHE A 707 5.80 -9.66 23.02
N PRO A 708 7.07 -10.01 23.33
CA PRO A 708 8.23 -9.28 22.83
C PRO A 708 8.36 -9.31 21.30
N ALA A 709 8.05 -10.43 20.63
CA ALA A 709 8.07 -10.52 19.16
C ALA A 709 7.10 -9.53 18.52
N LEU A 710 5.87 -9.44 19.02
CA LEU A 710 4.89 -8.45 18.58
C LEU A 710 5.38 -7.01 18.85
N ALA A 711 5.99 -6.76 20.01
CA ALA A 711 6.55 -5.46 20.36
C ALA A 711 7.72 -5.05 19.44
N LEU A 712 8.55 -6.02 19.00
CA LEU A 712 9.62 -5.79 18.01
C LEU A 712 9.05 -5.43 16.63
N GLY A 713 7.89 -5.97 16.28
CA GLY A 713 7.16 -5.58 15.07
C GLY A 713 6.75 -4.10 15.03
N LEU A 714 6.64 -3.46 16.19
CA LEU A 714 6.29 -2.03 16.36
C LEU A 714 7.51 -1.12 16.52
N GLU A 715 8.73 -1.64 16.33
CA GLU A 715 9.95 -0.85 16.46
C GLU A 715 10.01 0.26 15.41
N LYS A 716 10.50 1.43 15.77
CA LYS A 716 10.70 2.54 14.86
C LYS A 716 11.79 2.22 13.83
N GLY A 717 11.66 2.82 12.63
CA GLY A 717 12.69 2.72 11.59
C GLY A 717 14.07 3.18 12.08
N GLU A 718 15.11 2.50 11.61
CA GLU A 718 16.47 2.93 11.88
C GLU A 718 16.83 4.15 11.03
N PRO A 719 17.61 5.13 11.53
CA PRO A 719 17.93 6.36 10.78
C PRO A 719 18.61 6.17 9.44
N ASP A 720 19.16 4.98 9.18
CA ASP A 720 19.85 4.64 7.93
C ASP A 720 19.00 3.83 6.95
N THR A 721 17.70 3.68 7.20
CA THR A 721 16.78 2.90 6.35
C THR A 721 16.78 3.41 4.91
N MET A 722 16.77 4.73 4.71
CA MET A 722 16.79 5.38 3.40
C MET A 722 18.21 5.81 2.94
N THR A 723 19.26 5.26 3.54
CA THR A 723 20.64 5.41 3.07
C THR A 723 21.27 4.09 2.67
N ARG A 724 20.54 2.99 2.84
CA ARG A 724 20.93 1.63 2.42
C ARG A 724 20.41 1.35 1.01
N PRO A 725 21.18 0.61 0.16
CA PRO A 725 20.68 0.18 -1.13
C PRO A 725 19.47 -0.76 -0.97
N PRO A 726 18.61 -0.88 -2.00
CA PRO A 726 17.49 -1.81 -1.99
C PRO A 726 17.97 -3.25 -1.80
N ARG A 727 17.19 -4.05 -1.11
CA ARG A 727 17.43 -5.48 -0.93
C ARG A 727 17.13 -6.23 -2.23
N ASP A 728 17.86 -7.29 -2.52
CA ASP A 728 17.49 -8.21 -3.60
C ASP A 728 16.21 -8.98 -3.20
N SER A 729 15.23 -9.00 -4.07
CA SER A 729 13.97 -9.72 -3.85
C SER A 729 14.16 -11.26 -3.77
N LYS A 730 15.26 -11.77 -4.31
CA LYS A 730 15.66 -13.19 -4.27
C LYS A 730 16.29 -13.60 -2.95
N ASP A 731 16.72 -12.66 -2.13
CA ASP A 731 17.33 -12.95 -0.84
C ASP A 731 16.40 -13.81 0.03
N GLY A 732 16.96 -14.90 0.56
CA GLY A 732 16.27 -15.73 1.53
C GLY A 732 16.13 -15.04 2.90
N ILE A 733 15.29 -15.59 3.78
CA ILE A 733 15.10 -15.08 5.15
C ILE A 733 16.42 -15.02 5.92
N PHE A 734 17.30 -16.00 5.71
CA PHE A 734 18.61 -16.13 6.37
C PHE A 734 19.73 -15.28 5.72
N ALA A 735 19.41 -14.50 4.69
CA ALA A 735 20.41 -13.64 4.05
C ALA A 735 21.04 -12.63 5.04
N GLY A 736 22.27 -12.19 4.74
CA GLY A 736 22.98 -11.21 5.57
C GLY A 736 23.50 -11.75 6.91
N GLY A 737 23.67 -13.09 7.05
CA GLY A 737 24.25 -13.73 8.25
C GLY A 737 23.26 -14.04 9.36
N LEU A 738 21.94 -13.91 9.11
CA LEU A 738 20.92 -14.16 10.12
C LEU A 738 20.97 -15.59 10.69
N GLY A 739 21.27 -16.60 9.86
CA GLY A 739 21.39 -17.98 10.32
C GLY A 739 22.50 -18.18 11.35
N PHE A 740 23.66 -17.53 11.15
CA PHE A 740 24.75 -17.54 12.12
C PHE A 740 24.32 -16.83 13.42
N ASP A 741 23.64 -15.70 13.30
CA ASP A 741 23.17 -14.94 14.48
C ASP A 741 22.18 -15.76 15.32
N ILE A 742 21.24 -16.47 14.70
CA ILE A 742 20.30 -17.38 15.37
C ILE A 742 21.05 -18.50 16.09
N LEU A 743 22.00 -19.13 15.42
CA LEU A 743 22.76 -20.27 15.97
C LEU A 743 23.55 -19.86 17.21
N TYR A 744 24.41 -18.79 17.15
CA TYR A 744 25.23 -18.43 18.29
C TYR A 744 24.38 -17.90 19.46
N GLN A 745 23.26 -17.20 19.18
CA GLN A 745 22.34 -16.70 20.21
C GLN A 745 21.64 -17.86 20.90
N GLY A 746 21.12 -18.84 20.16
CA GLY A 746 20.51 -20.04 20.73
C GLY A 746 21.51 -20.82 21.61
N VAL A 747 22.75 -21.05 21.12
CA VAL A 747 23.81 -21.71 21.89
C VAL A 747 24.16 -20.92 23.17
N LEU A 748 24.24 -19.59 23.09
CA LEU A 748 24.53 -18.74 24.25
C LEU A 748 23.45 -18.90 25.34
N ILE A 749 22.18 -18.78 24.96
CA ILE A 749 21.06 -18.90 25.90
C ILE A 749 21.03 -20.32 26.50
N THR A 750 21.26 -21.37 25.68
CA THR A 750 21.40 -22.76 26.17
C THR A 750 22.46 -22.89 27.26
N ILE A 751 23.66 -22.35 27.02
CA ILE A 751 24.76 -22.43 27.98
C ILE A 751 24.40 -21.75 29.30
N ILE A 752 23.79 -20.54 29.20
CA ILE A 752 23.37 -19.76 30.38
C ILE A 752 22.31 -20.54 31.18
N THR A 753 21.30 -21.09 30.49
CA THR A 753 20.18 -21.84 31.12
C THR A 753 20.67 -23.13 31.79
N MET A 754 21.50 -23.90 31.08
CA MET A 754 22.10 -25.14 31.64
C MET A 754 22.99 -24.84 32.84
N THR A 755 23.77 -23.75 32.80
CA THR A 755 24.58 -23.30 33.94
C THR A 755 23.70 -22.95 35.12
N SER A 756 22.58 -22.28 34.90
CA SER A 756 21.59 -21.96 35.95
C SER A 756 21.00 -23.21 36.57
N TYR A 757 20.62 -24.20 35.75
CA TYR A 757 20.13 -25.49 36.23
C TYR A 757 21.14 -26.18 37.17
N ILE A 758 22.41 -26.27 36.73
CA ILE A 758 23.48 -26.90 37.51
C ILE A 758 23.72 -26.15 38.81
N ILE A 759 23.70 -24.82 38.81
CA ILE A 759 23.87 -24.01 40.02
C ILE A 759 22.67 -24.25 40.99
N GLY A 760 21.42 -24.24 40.46
CA GLY A 760 20.25 -24.53 41.28
C GLY A 760 20.32 -25.92 41.94
N HIS A 761 20.69 -26.94 41.18
CA HIS A 761 20.92 -28.27 41.71
C HIS A 761 22.01 -28.28 42.82
N CYS A 762 23.13 -27.60 42.58
CA CYS A 762 24.20 -27.52 43.56
C CYS A 762 23.78 -26.75 44.86
N MET A 763 22.88 -25.78 44.71
CA MET A 763 22.32 -25.04 45.87
C MET A 763 21.35 -25.90 46.67
N GLU A 764 20.56 -26.73 46.01
CA GLU A 764 19.66 -27.73 46.59
C GLU A 764 20.43 -28.79 47.40
N VAL A 765 21.50 -29.36 46.83
CA VAL A 765 22.29 -30.43 47.41
C VAL A 765 23.32 -29.89 48.43
N GLY A 766 23.78 -28.65 48.26
CA GLY A 766 24.75 -27.99 49.12
C GLY A 766 26.23 -28.27 48.79
N TYR A 767 26.53 -29.03 47.71
CA TYR A 767 27.86 -29.29 47.20
C TYR A 767 27.84 -29.45 45.67
N PHE A 768 29.01 -29.41 45.02
CA PHE A 768 29.07 -29.56 43.58
C PHE A 768 28.89 -31.02 43.16
N GLU A 769 27.75 -31.24 42.45
CA GLU A 769 27.45 -32.52 41.84
C GLU A 769 26.78 -32.30 40.47
N MET A 770 27.03 -33.16 39.49
CA MET A 770 26.34 -33.12 38.24
C MET A 770 24.93 -33.72 38.39
N PRO A 771 23.88 -32.97 37.96
CA PRO A 771 22.52 -33.43 38.14
C PRO A 771 22.25 -34.74 37.39
N LYS A 772 21.43 -35.61 38.01
CA LYS A 772 20.91 -36.84 37.40
C LYS A 772 19.43 -36.92 37.62
N GLY A 773 18.68 -37.12 36.54
CA GLY A 773 17.22 -37.14 36.62
C GLY A 773 16.60 -35.74 36.75
N VAL A 774 15.72 -35.51 37.72
CA VAL A 774 15.05 -34.23 37.94
C VAL A 774 15.59 -33.59 39.21
N SER A 775 15.94 -32.28 39.13
CA SER A 775 16.24 -31.41 40.26
C SER A 775 15.21 -30.27 40.27
N ASP A 776 14.44 -30.19 41.33
CA ASP A 776 13.31 -29.23 41.37
C ASP A 776 13.78 -27.78 41.44
N ASP A 777 14.80 -27.47 42.25
CA ASP A 777 15.38 -26.13 42.30
C ASP A 777 16.14 -25.81 40.98
N GLY A 778 16.85 -26.84 40.46
CA GLY A 778 17.54 -26.70 39.15
C GLY A 778 16.55 -26.35 38.04
N MET A 779 15.43 -27.06 37.93
CA MET A 779 14.39 -26.81 36.95
C MET A 779 13.72 -25.43 37.11
N THR A 780 13.43 -25.05 38.35
CA THR A 780 12.82 -23.75 38.65
C THR A 780 13.74 -22.59 38.28
N MET A 781 15.02 -22.69 38.63
CA MET A 781 16.03 -21.70 38.26
C MET A 781 16.27 -21.63 36.75
N ALA A 782 16.29 -22.77 36.06
CA ALA A 782 16.44 -22.83 34.60
C ALA A 782 15.25 -22.16 33.90
N PHE A 783 14.02 -22.43 34.34
CA PHE A 783 12.82 -21.79 33.81
C PHE A 783 12.86 -20.25 33.97
N LEU A 784 13.18 -19.76 35.16
CA LEU A 784 13.32 -18.30 35.40
C LEU A 784 14.43 -17.72 34.52
N THR A 785 15.59 -18.38 34.44
CA THR A 785 16.74 -17.88 33.66
C THR A 785 16.41 -17.86 32.18
N MET A 786 15.83 -18.90 31.62
CA MET A 786 15.49 -18.97 30.21
C MET A 786 14.45 -17.90 29.85
N SER A 787 13.36 -17.80 30.62
CA SER A 787 12.34 -16.76 30.44
C SER A 787 12.93 -15.34 30.48
N MET A 788 13.85 -15.07 31.42
CA MET A 788 14.47 -13.73 31.52
C MET A 788 15.54 -13.50 30.43
N CYS A 789 16.27 -14.54 30.00
CA CYS A 789 17.19 -14.45 28.87
C CYS A 789 16.47 -13.97 27.61
N GLU A 790 15.31 -14.54 27.30
CA GLU A 790 14.51 -14.21 26.13
C GLU A 790 13.99 -12.78 26.21
N ILE A 791 13.46 -12.38 27.35
CA ILE A 791 13.01 -11.02 27.57
C ILE A 791 14.18 -10.01 27.41
N PHE A 792 15.34 -10.27 28.00
CA PHE A 792 16.51 -9.39 27.82
C PHE A 792 17.04 -9.42 26.39
N HIS A 793 17.03 -10.61 25.76
CA HIS A 793 17.46 -10.78 24.37
C HIS A 793 16.57 -10.00 23.40
N SER A 794 15.27 -9.85 23.67
CA SER A 794 14.37 -9.03 22.86
C SER A 794 14.83 -7.57 22.74
N PHE A 795 15.48 -7.01 23.78
CA PHE A 795 16.09 -5.68 23.70
C PHE A 795 17.30 -5.67 22.77
N ASN A 796 18.09 -6.73 22.73
CA ASN A 796 19.17 -6.87 21.74
C ASN A 796 18.63 -6.87 20.31
N MET A 797 17.43 -7.44 20.08
CA MET A 797 16.81 -7.55 18.77
C MET A 797 16.19 -6.25 18.26
N ARG A 798 16.14 -5.17 19.03
CA ARG A 798 15.70 -3.85 18.56
C ARG A 798 16.52 -3.35 17.36
N SER A 799 17.77 -3.75 17.27
CA SER A 799 18.57 -3.61 16.05
C SER A 799 19.44 -4.84 15.83
N GLN A 800 19.50 -5.32 14.59
CA GLN A 800 20.32 -6.48 14.25
C GLN A 800 21.83 -6.20 14.32
N ARG A 801 22.26 -4.97 14.01
CA ARG A 801 23.68 -4.61 13.89
C ARG A 801 24.12 -3.46 14.80
N LYS A 802 23.22 -2.50 15.10
CA LYS A 802 23.54 -1.36 15.98
C LYS A 802 23.44 -1.77 17.45
N SER A 803 24.15 -1.03 18.28
CA SER A 803 24.03 -1.21 19.75
C SER A 803 22.66 -0.71 20.22
N VAL A 804 22.03 -1.47 21.12
CA VAL A 804 20.77 -1.07 21.74
C VAL A 804 20.90 0.27 22.51
N PHE A 805 22.09 0.55 23.06
CA PHE A 805 22.39 1.79 23.77
C PHE A 805 22.58 3.01 22.86
N SER A 806 22.73 2.81 21.55
CA SER A 806 22.86 3.90 20.57
C SER A 806 21.56 4.25 19.85
N LEU A 807 20.47 3.55 20.13
CA LEU A 807 19.18 3.80 19.48
C LEU A 807 18.52 5.07 20.07
N PRO A 808 18.04 6.01 19.20
CA PRO A 808 17.51 7.30 19.66
C PRO A 808 16.11 7.21 20.27
N SER A 809 15.42 6.08 20.12
CA SER A 809 14.03 5.89 20.55
C SER A 809 13.88 4.76 21.54
N HIS A 810 12.90 4.87 22.44
CA HIS A 810 12.48 3.78 23.32
C HIS A 810 11.20 3.13 22.79
N ASN A 811 11.18 1.79 22.76
CA ASN A 811 9.98 1.03 22.45
C ASN A 811 9.18 0.80 23.74
N LYS A 812 8.15 1.65 23.96
CA LYS A 812 7.31 1.56 25.17
C LYS A 812 6.53 0.25 25.26
N VAL A 813 6.16 -0.33 24.11
CA VAL A 813 5.43 -1.60 24.05
C VAL A 813 6.34 -2.75 24.50
N LEU A 814 7.61 -2.73 24.11
CA LEU A 814 8.61 -3.72 24.54
C LEU A 814 8.88 -3.62 26.05
N TRP A 815 8.95 -2.41 26.62
CA TRP A 815 9.04 -2.22 28.06
C TRP A 815 7.79 -2.76 28.79
N GLY A 816 6.60 -2.54 28.21
CA GLY A 816 5.35 -3.11 28.74
C GLY A 816 5.34 -4.64 28.67
N ALA A 817 5.80 -5.22 27.55
CA ALA A 817 5.95 -6.67 27.39
C ALA A 817 6.92 -7.26 28.42
N MET A 818 8.09 -6.62 28.65
CA MET A 818 9.05 -7.02 29.65
C MET A 818 8.46 -7.05 31.07
N ILE A 819 7.82 -5.95 31.47
CA ILE A 819 7.22 -5.84 32.82
C ILE A 819 6.09 -6.88 32.97
N GLY A 820 5.25 -7.03 31.95
CA GLY A 820 4.16 -7.99 31.96
C GLY A 820 4.65 -9.45 32.02
N SER A 821 5.63 -9.82 31.22
CA SER A 821 6.22 -11.17 31.22
C SER A 821 6.95 -11.45 32.53
N LEU A 822 7.72 -10.47 33.07
CA LEU A 822 8.36 -10.63 34.37
C LEU A 822 7.34 -10.83 35.50
N ALA A 823 6.26 -10.04 35.50
CA ALA A 823 5.20 -10.17 36.51
C ALA A 823 4.50 -11.53 36.43
N LEU A 824 4.19 -12.01 35.20
CA LEU A 824 3.57 -13.30 34.99
C LEU A 824 4.50 -14.47 35.39
N THR A 825 5.78 -14.41 35.01
CA THR A 825 6.77 -15.41 35.40
C THR A 825 6.94 -15.47 36.91
N THR A 826 7.06 -14.29 37.57
CA THR A 826 7.15 -14.22 39.05
C THR A 826 5.88 -14.76 39.72
N LEU A 827 4.70 -14.44 39.16
CA LEU A 827 3.42 -14.94 39.69
C LEU A 827 3.36 -16.49 39.64
N VAL A 828 3.83 -17.08 38.53
CA VAL A 828 3.86 -18.54 38.37
C VAL A 828 4.82 -19.20 39.38
N LEU A 829 5.92 -18.55 39.69
CA LEU A 829 6.92 -19.07 40.62
C LEU A 829 6.55 -18.86 42.11
N GLU A 830 5.93 -17.72 42.46
CA GLU A 830 5.73 -17.30 43.83
C GLU A 830 4.35 -17.65 44.40
N VAL A 831 3.32 -17.87 43.54
CA VAL A 831 1.98 -18.24 44.04
C VAL A 831 1.92 -19.77 44.28
N PRO A 832 1.83 -20.24 45.53
CA PRO A 832 2.05 -21.66 45.85
C PRO A 832 1.14 -22.63 45.12
N VAL A 833 -0.12 -22.21 44.85
CA VAL A 833 -1.07 -23.05 44.13
C VAL A 833 -0.65 -23.24 42.65
N ILE A 834 -0.12 -22.18 42.07
CA ILE A 834 0.33 -22.19 40.63
C ILE A 834 1.71 -22.85 40.54
N ALA A 835 2.66 -22.47 41.42
CA ALA A 835 4.00 -23.04 41.45
C ALA A 835 3.96 -24.57 41.58
N ASN A 836 3.19 -25.08 42.58
CA ASN A 836 2.99 -26.52 42.75
C ASN A 836 2.35 -27.20 41.53
N ALA A 837 1.43 -26.48 40.87
CA ALA A 837 0.77 -27.00 39.68
C ALA A 837 1.76 -27.11 38.51
N PHE A 838 2.72 -26.19 38.38
CA PHE A 838 3.80 -26.27 37.38
C PHE A 838 4.98 -27.15 37.85
N GLY A 839 4.98 -27.72 39.05
CA GLY A 839 6.06 -28.52 39.61
C GLY A 839 7.29 -27.70 40.03
N PHE A 840 7.08 -26.43 40.37
CA PHE A 840 8.15 -25.53 40.82
C PHE A 840 8.25 -25.53 42.34
N THR A 841 9.48 -25.36 42.83
CA THR A 841 9.79 -25.13 44.22
C THR A 841 9.87 -23.63 44.55
N PRO A 842 9.59 -23.21 45.80
CA PRO A 842 9.78 -21.83 46.20
C PRO A 842 11.23 -21.40 46.05
N VAL A 843 11.49 -20.33 45.30
CA VAL A 843 12.82 -19.80 45.02
C VAL A 843 13.26 -18.81 46.10
N SER A 844 14.43 -19.00 46.67
CA SER A 844 15.03 -18.02 47.59
C SER A 844 15.45 -16.74 46.83
N TRP A 845 15.51 -15.59 47.51
CA TRP A 845 15.99 -14.35 46.94
C TRP A 845 17.40 -14.44 46.35
N THR A 846 18.24 -15.35 46.89
CA THR A 846 19.59 -15.60 46.36
C THR A 846 19.54 -16.31 45.01
N GLU A 847 18.74 -17.37 44.90
CA GLU A 847 18.53 -18.12 43.67
C GLU A 847 17.92 -17.25 42.60
N TYR A 848 16.88 -16.46 42.95
CA TYR A 848 16.25 -15.50 42.08
C TYR A 848 17.27 -14.46 41.55
N GLY A 849 18.12 -13.92 42.44
CA GLY A 849 19.15 -12.96 42.07
C GLY A 849 20.24 -13.57 41.18
N VAL A 850 20.65 -14.82 41.42
CA VAL A 850 21.60 -15.54 40.57
C VAL A 850 21.02 -15.82 39.18
N ALA A 851 19.76 -16.29 39.10
CA ALA A 851 19.08 -16.57 37.85
C ALA A 851 18.95 -15.28 36.96
N LEU A 852 18.54 -14.15 37.57
CA LEU A 852 18.48 -12.86 36.87
C LEU A 852 19.86 -12.36 36.42
N ALA A 853 20.88 -12.52 37.25
CA ALA A 853 22.25 -12.10 36.93
C ALA A 853 22.80 -12.91 35.75
N LEU A 854 22.56 -14.22 35.70
CA LEU A 854 22.91 -15.09 34.58
C LEU A 854 22.16 -14.69 33.30
N ALA A 855 20.86 -14.49 33.43
CA ALA A 855 20.02 -14.07 32.30
C ALA A 855 20.48 -12.73 31.69
N PHE A 856 20.86 -11.78 32.54
CA PHE A 856 21.34 -10.48 32.09
C PHE A 856 22.62 -10.57 31.24
N LEU A 857 23.43 -11.63 31.36
CA LEU A 857 24.65 -11.81 30.56
C LEU A 857 24.39 -11.86 29.05
N VAL A 858 23.16 -12.23 28.63
CA VAL A 858 22.82 -12.24 27.19
C VAL A 858 22.97 -10.86 26.55
N LEU A 859 22.68 -9.78 27.29
CA LEU A 859 22.79 -8.41 26.79
C LEU A 859 24.23 -8.03 26.41
N PRO A 860 25.20 -8.03 27.34
CA PRO A 860 26.57 -7.59 27.03
C PRO A 860 27.28 -8.54 26.06
N VAL A 861 27.00 -9.85 26.08
CA VAL A 861 27.65 -10.80 25.18
C VAL A 861 27.18 -10.56 23.74
N VAL A 862 25.88 -10.43 23.49
CA VAL A 862 25.37 -10.12 22.14
C VAL A 862 25.84 -8.74 21.66
N GLU A 863 25.90 -7.74 22.54
CA GLU A 863 26.43 -6.41 22.19
C GLU A 863 27.94 -6.47 21.81
N LEU A 864 28.71 -7.31 22.50
CA LEU A 864 30.11 -7.54 22.14
C LEU A 864 30.26 -8.18 20.74
N VAL A 865 29.43 -9.19 20.43
CA VAL A 865 29.43 -9.83 19.11
C VAL A 865 29.05 -8.81 18.03
N LYS A 866 28.00 -8.00 18.23
CA LYS A 866 27.62 -6.90 17.32
C LYS A 866 28.76 -5.90 17.12
N LEU A 867 29.52 -5.58 18.17
CA LEU A 867 30.70 -4.71 18.06
C LEU A 867 31.77 -5.30 17.16
N ILE A 868 32.05 -6.60 17.32
CA ILE A 868 33.01 -7.34 16.49
C ILE A 868 32.54 -7.36 15.02
N GLN A 869 31.28 -7.67 14.79
CA GLN A 869 30.69 -7.70 13.43
C GLN A 869 30.78 -6.31 12.77
N ARG A 870 30.46 -5.23 13.49
CA ARG A 870 30.60 -3.85 12.98
C ARG A 870 32.04 -3.49 12.63
N ARG A 871 33.02 -3.92 13.45
CA ARG A 871 34.46 -3.70 13.16
C ARG A 871 34.92 -4.50 11.95
N ALA A 872 34.50 -5.76 11.82
CA ALA A 872 34.78 -6.58 10.66
C ALA A 872 34.22 -5.99 9.36
N ALA A 873 32.94 -5.56 9.37
CA ALA A 873 32.31 -4.93 8.22
C ALA A 873 32.98 -3.61 7.79
N ARG A 874 33.52 -2.83 8.74
CA ARG A 874 34.27 -1.60 8.44
C ARG A 874 35.66 -1.87 7.83
N ARG A 875 36.26 -3.04 8.09
CA ARG A 875 37.55 -3.44 7.50
C ARG A 875 37.39 -4.04 6.10
N ALA A 876 36.19 -4.53 5.77
CA ALA A 876 35.90 -5.12 4.46
C ALA A 876 35.45 -4.07 3.42
N LYS A 877 35.07 -2.87 3.87
CA LYS A 877 34.83 -1.68 3.04
C LYS A 877 36.13 -0.88 2.90
#